data_a9f3e5f3cfcd3dab3d1dcca9e0faa7e6
#
_entry.id   a9f3e5f3cfcd3dab3d1dcca9e0faa7e6
#
_cell.length_a   1.000
_cell.length_b   1.000
_cell.length_c   1.000
_cell.angle_alpha   90.00
_cell.angle_beta   90.00
_cell.angle_gamma   90.00
#
_symmetry.space_group_name_H-M   'P 1'
#
loop_
_entity.id
_entity.type
_entity.pdbx_description
1 polymer ?
#
loop_
_entity_poly.entity_id
_entity_poly.type
_entity_poly.pdbx_seq_one_letter_code
_entity_poly.pdbx_strand_id
1 'polypeptide(L)'
;LRSTKVAVKTLGSVAASDLIAVLESLQIQVADEGDLTVVLTDDYLNPKLDKFNQQALKSQSPWMLVKPLGTIAWIGPLFNPQKTGCWDCLAQRLRDNRPIEGFIHRQKHVSSPLTPPLGFLPSTVQTALGMAATEVFKWIIQGENQQLENNLIAYDAIALQTQNHTWVKRPQCSSCGEMVNGLTKNPLPVVLEHRQKTFTADGGHRFCSPQETLRKYQHHISPITGVVRELSKIPGNGLTHNYIAKHHFFSIFDDAASLRQNLGGRSAGKGRTDSQAMASGLCEAIERYSGVFQGDEIREKGSYQKMGDKAIHPNVCMNFSQQQYHNREQWNGECQGWFQKVPEPFDEEREIDWTPIWSLTHQEFKYLPTAYCYYGYRPDYKLDCWADSNGCAAGNTIEEAILQGFMELVERDAVALWWYNSLQKPQVDLDSFDEPYFQSLKQYYQTINRELWVLDITSDLNIPVFAAVSRRSDRSVEDIVLGYGAHFDAKIAISRALTEVNQILPNVLFAKADGSTNYPPLCDRLAVDWWKTATLSDRPYLVPSDRVAAKVRGDYREMASDDLLADVKLCQQIVEKNGLEMLVLDQTRADIGLRVAKVIVPGMRHMWKRLAPGRLYEVPVKMGWLQEPLTQEQLNSFPMWM
;
A
#
# COMPACT_ATOMS: atom_id res chain seq x y z
N LEU A 1 -9.39 44.58 -14.81
CA LEU A 1 -8.27 44.35 -15.72
C LEU A 1 -7.20 45.46 -15.64
N ARG A 2 -7.59 46.75 -15.58
CA ARG A 2 -6.64 47.88 -15.59
C ARG A 2 -5.90 48.13 -14.26
N SER A 3 -6.30 47.52 -13.17
CA SER A 3 -5.65 47.69 -11.86
C SER A 3 -4.71 46.55 -11.49
N THR A 4 -4.90 45.36 -12.07
CA THR A 4 -4.13 44.16 -11.76
C THR A 4 -2.96 44.02 -12.75
N LYS A 5 -1.76 43.86 -12.22
CA LYS A 5 -0.51 43.70 -12.99
C LYS A 5 -0.07 42.24 -12.96
N VAL A 6 0.43 41.76 -14.10
CA VAL A 6 0.99 40.40 -14.24
C VAL A 6 2.46 40.52 -14.59
N ALA A 7 3.32 39.82 -13.86
CA ALA A 7 4.73 39.68 -14.21
C ALA A 7 4.96 38.36 -14.96
N VAL A 8 5.83 38.38 -15.96
CA VAL A 8 6.25 37.16 -16.69
C VAL A 8 7.73 36.95 -16.48
N LYS A 9 8.11 35.77 -15.98
CA LYS A 9 9.52 35.38 -15.80
C LYS A 9 9.81 34.09 -16.53
N THR A 10 11.03 33.89 -17.00
CA THR A 10 11.46 32.66 -17.66
C THR A 10 12.63 32.02 -16.94
N LEU A 11 12.55 30.72 -16.75
CA LEU A 11 13.62 29.85 -16.21
C LEU A 11 13.99 28.74 -17.21
N GLY A 12 13.68 28.95 -18.48
CA GLY A 12 13.89 28.00 -19.56
C GLY A 12 14.21 28.69 -20.89
N SER A 13 14.00 27.98 -22.00
CA SER A 13 14.30 28.40 -23.35
C SER A 13 13.20 29.24 -24.02
N VAL A 14 11.97 29.21 -23.48
CA VAL A 14 10.83 29.96 -24.03
C VAL A 14 10.96 31.43 -23.69
N ALA A 15 10.84 32.30 -24.71
CA ALA A 15 10.89 33.74 -24.52
C ALA A 15 9.66 34.27 -23.78
N ALA A 16 9.86 35.16 -22.80
CA ALA A 16 8.77 35.82 -22.10
C ALA A 16 7.86 36.64 -23.03
N SER A 17 8.46 37.21 -24.12
CA SER A 17 7.75 37.99 -25.13
C SER A 17 6.56 37.29 -25.74
N ASP A 18 6.62 35.94 -25.88
CA ASP A 18 5.57 35.18 -26.55
C ASP A 18 4.29 35.15 -25.68
N LEU A 19 4.43 34.98 -24.36
CA LEU A 19 3.30 35.07 -23.43
C LEU A 19 2.84 36.51 -23.22
N ILE A 20 3.78 37.47 -23.15
CA ILE A 20 3.47 38.90 -22.99
C ILE A 20 2.57 39.37 -24.11
N ALA A 21 2.88 39.03 -25.35
CA ALA A 21 2.05 39.41 -26.50
C ALA A 21 0.63 38.88 -26.43
N VAL A 22 0.43 37.64 -25.91
CA VAL A 22 -0.92 37.06 -25.70
C VAL A 22 -1.64 37.78 -24.57
N LEU A 23 -0.99 38.07 -23.43
CA LEU A 23 -1.60 38.79 -22.31
C LEU A 23 -2.02 40.21 -22.71
N GLU A 24 -1.15 40.96 -23.45
CA GLU A 24 -1.46 42.29 -23.96
C GLU A 24 -2.63 42.30 -24.94
N SER A 25 -2.76 41.25 -25.79
CA SER A 25 -3.92 41.09 -26.67
C SER A 25 -5.26 40.95 -25.90
N LEU A 26 -5.21 40.43 -24.65
CA LEU A 26 -6.32 40.36 -23.72
C LEU A 26 -6.50 41.63 -22.87
N GLN A 27 -5.72 42.71 -23.18
CA GLN A 27 -5.69 43.96 -22.41
C GLN A 27 -5.28 43.81 -20.94
N ILE A 28 -4.45 42.81 -20.65
CA ILE A 28 -3.87 42.58 -19.31
C ILE A 28 -2.59 43.43 -19.20
N GLN A 29 -2.45 44.17 -18.12
CA GLN A 29 -1.27 44.98 -17.88
C GLN A 29 -0.09 44.11 -17.43
N VAL A 30 0.99 44.12 -18.26
CA VAL A 30 2.23 43.40 -17.92
C VAL A 30 3.24 44.40 -17.32
N ALA A 31 3.96 43.98 -16.27
CA ALA A 31 5.00 44.77 -15.59
C ALA A 31 6.11 43.86 -15.05
N ASP A 32 7.25 44.46 -14.64
CA ASP A 32 8.36 43.69 -14.05
C ASP A 32 8.02 43.02 -12.74
N GLU A 33 7.11 43.65 -11.96
CA GLU A 33 6.50 43.13 -10.72
C GLU A 33 4.98 43.21 -10.84
N GLY A 34 4.26 42.22 -10.33
CA GLY A 34 2.83 42.13 -10.49
C GLY A 34 2.13 41.45 -9.29
N ASP A 35 0.79 41.55 -9.30
CA ASP A 35 -0.08 40.88 -8.34
C ASP A 35 -0.08 39.36 -8.55
N LEU A 36 0.24 38.90 -9.76
CA LEU A 36 0.48 37.50 -10.13
C LEU A 36 1.77 37.42 -10.96
N THR A 37 2.61 36.43 -10.67
CA THR A 37 3.76 36.12 -11.53
C THR A 37 3.55 34.82 -12.29
N VAL A 38 3.68 34.82 -13.62
CA VAL A 38 3.72 33.60 -14.43
C VAL A 38 5.16 33.23 -14.72
N VAL A 39 5.55 32.00 -14.38
CA VAL A 39 6.92 31.50 -14.59
C VAL A 39 6.90 30.44 -15.68
N LEU A 40 7.60 30.72 -16.77
CA LEU A 40 7.83 29.77 -17.88
C LEU A 40 9.07 28.93 -17.58
N THR A 41 8.98 27.62 -17.78
CA THR A 41 10.10 26.69 -17.55
C THR A 41 10.10 25.55 -18.55
N ASP A 42 11.24 24.93 -18.78
CA ASP A 42 11.38 23.71 -19.58
C ASP A 42 11.15 22.44 -18.75
N ASP A 43 11.37 22.52 -17.44
CA ASP A 43 11.06 21.43 -16.50
C ASP A 43 10.61 21.97 -15.13
N TYR A 44 9.60 21.32 -14.55
CA TYR A 44 9.06 21.67 -13.23
C TYR A 44 9.99 21.31 -12.05
N LEU A 45 11.04 20.52 -12.31
CA LEU A 45 12.11 20.24 -11.35
C LEU A 45 13.37 21.12 -11.57
N ASN A 46 13.26 22.21 -12.35
CA ASN A 46 14.37 23.15 -12.51
C ASN A 46 14.83 23.69 -11.13
N PRO A 47 16.12 23.54 -10.76
CA PRO A 47 16.62 23.95 -9.43
C PRO A 47 16.40 25.43 -9.09
N LYS A 48 16.33 26.31 -10.09
CA LYS A 48 16.06 27.74 -9.88
C LYS A 48 14.66 28.01 -9.31
N LEU A 49 13.72 27.06 -9.48
CA LEU A 49 12.37 27.17 -8.93
C LEU A 49 12.35 27.12 -7.39
N ASP A 50 13.31 26.45 -6.77
CA ASP A 50 13.40 26.42 -5.30
C ASP A 50 13.61 27.84 -4.73
N LYS A 51 14.60 28.57 -5.26
CA LYS A 51 14.86 29.95 -4.84
C LYS A 51 13.65 30.86 -5.10
N PHE A 52 12.98 30.67 -6.25
CA PHE A 52 11.78 31.42 -6.60
C PHE A 52 10.64 31.12 -5.61
N ASN A 53 10.40 29.84 -5.31
CA ASN A 53 9.40 29.39 -4.35
C ASN A 53 9.63 30.01 -2.95
N GLN A 54 10.87 29.99 -2.46
CA GLN A 54 11.23 30.59 -1.17
C GLN A 54 10.96 32.11 -1.14
N GLN A 55 11.22 32.81 -2.24
CA GLN A 55 10.92 34.24 -2.35
C GLN A 55 9.40 34.49 -2.35
N ALA A 56 8.64 33.72 -3.13
CA ALA A 56 7.18 33.84 -3.20
C ALA A 56 6.50 33.53 -1.86
N LEU A 57 7.01 32.53 -1.12
CA LEU A 57 6.54 32.24 0.25
C LEU A 57 6.79 33.39 1.21
N LYS A 58 7.96 34.04 1.15
CA LYS A 58 8.30 35.20 2.01
C LYS A 58 7.46 36.44 1.68
N SER A 59 7.26 36.72 0.40
CA SER A 59 6.47 37.88 -0.05
C SER A 59 4.96 37.62 -0.05
N GLN A 60 4.52 36.38 0.21
CA GLN A 60 3.12 35.95 0.12
C GLN A 60 2.49 36.21 -1.24
N SER A 61 3.30 36.21 -2.30
CA SER A 61 2.88 36.55 -3.67
C SER A 61 2.42 35.29 -4.43
N PRO A 62 1.22 35.29 -5.03
CA PRO A 62 0.75 34.19 -5.85
C PRO A 62 1.52 34.11 -7.16
N TRP A 63 1.71 32.89 -7.66
CA TRP A 63 2.39 32.66 -8.92
C TRP A 63 1.92 31.39 -9.61
N MET A 64 2.04 31.35 -10.93
CA MET A 64 1.64 30.23 -11.77
C MET A 64 2.84 29.67 -12.53
N LEU A 65 2.96 28.35 -12.59
CA LEU A 65 4.03 27.68 -13.32
C LEU A 65 3.50 27.14 -14.65
N VAL A 66 4.28 27.27 -15.74
CA VAL A 66 3.90 26.80 -17.07
C VAL A 66 5.10 26.19 -17.79
N LYS A 67 4.93 24.99 -18.36
CA LYS A 67 5.87 24.31 -19.27
C LYS A 67 5.20 24.17 -20.63
N PRO A 68 5.41 25.12 -21.56
CA PRO A 68 4.72 25.11 -22.85
C PRO A 68 5.38 24.19 -23.90
N LEU A 69 6.59 23.70 -23.64
CA LEU A 69 7.37 22.87 -24.56
C LEU A 69 7.06 21.38 -24.41
N GLY A 70 7.26 20.65 -25.49
CA GLY A 70 7.02 19.21 -25.56
C GLY A 70 5.69 18.86 -26.21
N THR A 71 5.45 17.57 -26.44
CA THR A 71 4.18 17.05 -26.94
C THR A 71 3.07 17.14 -25.88
N ILE A 72 3.47 17.22 -24.61
CA ILE A 72 2.57 17.42 -23.47
C ILE A 72 3.00 18.70 -22.74
N ALA A 73 2.23 19.77 -22.95
CA ALA A 73 2.41 21.03 -22.23
C ALA A 73 1.73 20.96 -20.85
N TRP A 74 2.32 21.65 -19.85
CA TRP A 74 1.78 21.72 -18.50
C TRP A 74 1.43 23.16 -18.15
N ILE A 75 0.18 23.38 -17.70
CA ILE A 75 -0.37 24.67 -17.30
C ILE A 75 -0.77 24.60 -15.82
N GLY A 76 -0.26 25.52 -15.01
CA GLY A 76 -0.44 25.49 -13.56
C GLY A 76 0.52 24.50 -12.86
N PRO A 77 0.39 24.30 -11.54
CA PRO A 77 -0.64 24.92 -10.73
C PRO A 77 -0.43 26.42 -10.52
N LEU A 78 -1.46 27.04 -9.97
CA LEU A 78 -1.36 28.36 -9.37
C LEU A 78 -1.07 28.17 -7.87
N PHE A 79 0.10 28.61 -7.46
CA PHE A 79 0.54 28.58 -6.07
C PHE A 79 0.07 29.85 -5.36
N ASN A 80 -0.76 29.69 -4.34
CA ASN A 80 -1.18 30.75 -3.44
C ASN A 80 -0.61 30.45 -2.05
N PRO A 81 0.45 31.15 -1.59
CA PRO A 81 1.13 30.86 -0.32
C PRO A 81 0.22 30.80 0.90
N GLN A 82 -0.93 31.48 0.87
CA GLN A 82 -1.89 31.51 1.97
C GLN A 82 -2.88 30.36 1.95
N LYS A 83 -3.18 29.78 0.75
CA LYS A 83 -4.26 28.82 0.56
C LYS A 83 -3.77 27.43 0.17
N THR A 84 -2.78 27.35 -0.72
CA THR A 84 -2.34 26.09 -1.34
C THR A 84 -1.04 25.56 -0.76
N GLY A 85 -0.60 24.38 -1.21
CA GLY A 85 0.77 23.94 -1.06
C GLY A 85 1.72 24.83 -1.88
N CYS A 86 3.02 24.62 -1.72
CA CYS A 86 4.04 25.33 -2.48
C CYS A 86 4.64 24.44 -3.58
N TRP A 87 5.53 25.00 -4.39
CA TRP A 87 6.22 24.23 -5.41
C TRP A 87 6.97 22.99 -4.87
N ASP A 88 7.56 23.06 -3.68
CA ASP A 88 8.27 21.92 -3.11
C ASP A 88 7.32 20.74 -2.78
N CYS A 89 6.05 21.01 -2.39
CA CYS A 89 5.03 19.97 -2.28
C CYS A 89 4.81 19.23 -3.60
N LEU A 90 4.71 19.96 -4.73
CA LEU A 90 4.57 19.40 -6.07
C LEU A 90 5.86 18.70 -6.52
N ALA A 91 7.01 19.34 -6.34
CA ALA A 91 8.31 18.83 -6.75
C ALA A 91 8.63 17.48 -6.11
N GLN A 92 8.25 17.27 -4.84
CA GLN A 92 8.39 15.98 -4.19
C GLN A 92 7.58 14.88 -4.91
N ARG A 93 6.31 15.14 -5.24
CA ARG A 93 5.48 14.18 -6.00
C ARG A 93 6.05 13.88 -7.37
N LEU A 94 6.58 14.89 -8.04
CA LEU A 94 7.24 14.73 -9.35
C LEU A 94 8.50 13.86 -9.23
N ARG A 95 9.33 14.08 -8.21
CA ARG A 95 10.53 13.25 -7.94
C ARG A 95 10.17 11.81 -7.65
N ASP A 96 9.12 11.57 -6.83
CA ASP A 96 8.63 10.23 -6.50
C ASP A 96 8.16 9.48 -7.77
N ASN A 97 7.59 10.20 -8.75
CA ASN A 97 7.15 9.63 -10.04
C ASN A 97 8.26 9.55 -11.10
N ARG A 98 9.50 10.00 -10.78
CA ARG A 98 10.68 9.93 -11.67
C ARG A 98 11.86 9.16 -11.02
N PRO A 99 11.67 7.89 -10.55
CA PRO A 99 12.68 7.18 -9.77
C PRO A 99 13.97 6.90 -10.54
N ILE A 100 13.90 6.68 -11.86
CA ILE A 100 15.06 6.45 -12.73
C ILE A 100 15.92 7.72 -12.81
N GLU A 101 15.30 8.88 -13.00
CA GLU A 101 15.99 10.17 -13.00
C GLU A 101 16.68 10.41 -11.66
N GLY A 102 15.96 10.20 -10.56
CA GLY A 102 16.54 10.30 -9.21
C GLY A 102 17.74 9.38 -8.99
N PHE A 103 17.69 8.15 -9.51
CA PHE A 103 18.82 7.23 -9.48
C PHE A 103 20.03 7.74 -10.26
N ILE A 104 19.81 8.20 -11.51
CA ILE A 104 20.90 8.73 -12.35
C ILE A 104 21.54 9.96 -11.71
N HIS A 105 20.75 10.87 -11.12
CA HIS A 105 21.26 12.04 -10.42
C HIS A 105 22.18 11.67 -9.27
N ARG A 106 21.81 10.69 -8.45
CA ARG A 106 22.65 10.20 -7.35
C ARG A 106 23.95 9.57 -7.86
N GLN A 107 23.87 8.69 -8.86
CA GLN A 107 25.03 8.00 -9.40
C GLN A 107 26.02 8.93 -10.11
N LYS A 108 25.53 9.98 -10.75
CA LYS A 108 26.36 10.95 -11.49
C LYS A 108 26.66 12.22 -10.70
N HIS A 109 26.14 12.36 -9.47
CA HIS A 109 26.26 13.58 -8.66
C HIS A 109 25.82 14.85 -9.39
N VAL A 110 24.75 14.76 -10.20
CA VAL A 110 24.19 15.86 -10.98
C VAL A 110 22.88 16.33 -10.34
N SER A 111 22.71 17.64 -10.20
CA SER A 111 21.50 18.25 -9.61
C SER A 111 20.53 18.82 -10.64
N SER A 112 20.94 18.99 -11.90
CA SER A 112 20.07 19.49 -12.96
C SER A 112 19.17 18.38 -13.51
N PRO A 113 17.89 18.68 -13.85
CA PRO A 113 17.00 17.71 -14.48
C PRO A 113 17.60 17.10 -15.73
N LEU A 114 17.36 15.81 -15.96
CA LEU A 114 17.65 15.17 -17.23
C LEU A 114 16.61 15.67 -18.24
N THR A 115 16.97 16.66 -19.03
CA THR A 115 16.11 17.21 -20.08
C THR A 115 16.36 16.43 -21.39
N PRO A 116 15.48 15.47 -21.74
CA PRO A 116 15.52 14.91 -23.09
C PRO A 116 15.16 15.99 -24.10
N PRO A 117 15.61 15.89 -25.38
CA PRO A 117 15.17 16.79 -26.44
C PRO A 117 13.63 16.82 -26.46
N LEU A 118 13.05 18.02 -26.29
CA LEU A 118 11.60 18.21 -26.34
C LEU A 118 11.21 18.51 -27.79
N GLY A 119 10.49 17.58 -28.43
CA GLY A 119 9.85 17.85 -29.73
C GLY A 119 8.64 18.77 -29.52
N PHE A 120 8.58 19.89 -30.22
CA PHE A 120 7.45 20.82 -30.18
C PHE A 120 7.29 21.53 -31.54
N LEU A 121 6.11 22.11 -31.76
CA LEU A 121 5.80 22.98 -32.88
C LEU A 121 5.51 24.39 -32.34
N PRO A 122 5.84 25.46 -33.10
CA PRO A 122 5.47 26.82 -32.70
C PRO A 122 3.97 26.95 -32.38
N SER A 123 3.11 26.28 -33.15
CA SER A 123 1.66 26.29 -32.96
C SER A 123 1.24 25.63 -31.65
N THR A 124 1.90 24.52 -31.23
CA THR A 124 1.57 23.85 -29.95
C THR A 124 2.00 24.66 -28.74
N VAL A 125 3.13 25.36 -28.86
CA VAL A 125 3.61 26.32 -27.84
C VAL A 125 2.62 27.48 -27.71
N GLN A 126 2.20 28.09 -28.83
CA GLN A 126 1.21 29.18 -28.81
C GLN A 126 -0.12 28.74 -28.20
N THR A 127 -0.59 27.53 -28.53
CA THR A 127 -1.78 26.97 -27.90
C THR A 127 -1.64 26.90 -26.38
N ALA A 128 -0.52 26.35 -25.88
CA ALA A 128 -0.26 26.25 -24.45
C ALA A 128 -0.19 27.62 -23.76
N LEU A 129 0.48 28.60 -24.40
CA LEU A 129 0.55 29.97 -23.90
C LEU A 129 -0.81 30.68 -23.92
N GLY A 130 -1.63 30.44 -24.94
CA GLY A 130 -3.02 30.93 -25.02
C GLY A 130 -3.91 30.35 -23.90
N MET A 131 -3.76 29.06 -23.60
CA MET A 131 -4.44 28.43 -22.46
C MET A 131 -3.97 29.06 -21.14
N ALA A 132 -2.68 29.23 -20.95
CA ALA A 132 -2.12 29.87 -19.75
C ALA A 132 -2.64 31.31 -19.57
N ALA A 133 -2.66 32.11 -20.64
CA ALA A 133 -3.19 33.48 -20.62
C ALA A 133 -4.68 33.51 -20.27
N THR A 134 -5.46 32.56 -20.77
CA THR A 134 -6.88 32.41 -20.42
C THR A 134 -7.07 32.13 -18.92
N GLU A 135 -6.24 31.27 -18.34
CA GLU A 135 -6.30 30.97 -16.91
C GLU A 135 -5.86 32.18 -16.04
N VAL A 136 -4.89 32.97 -16.49
CA VAL A 136 -4.53 34.25 -15.88
C VAL A 136 -5.69 35.23 -15.92
N PHE A 137 -6.37 35.35 -17.08
CA PHE A 137 -7.54 36.21 -17.24
C PHE A 137 -8.68 35.81 -16.26
N LYS A 138 -8.97 34.52 -16.13
CA LYS A 138 -9.95 34.01 -15.16
C LYS A 138 -9.57 34.43 -13.73
N TRP A 139 -8.30 34.24 -13.35
CA TRP A 139 -7.82 34.62 -12.02
C TRP A 139 -8.04 36.12 -11.75
N ILE A 140 -7.74 36.99 -12.74
CA ILE A 140 -7.92 38.45 -12.59
C ILE A 140 -9.41 38.81 -12.40
N ILE A 141 -10.31 38.15 -13.14
CA ILE A 141 -11.75 38.48 -13.09
C ILE A 141 -12.43 37.91 -11.83
N GLN A 142 -12.04 36.71 -11.41
CA GLN A 142 -12.66 35.99 -10.30
C GLN A 142 -11.99 36.26 -8.94
N GLY A 143 -10.76 36.80 -8.92
CA GLY A 143 -9.91 36.94 -7.74
C GLY A 143 -9.29 35.62 -7.26
N GLU A 144 -9.63 34.49 -7.87
CA GLU A 144 -9.09 33.16 -7.61
C GLU A 144 -9.20 32.28 -8.86
N ASN A 145 -8.49 31.17 -8.87
CA ASN A 145 -8.65 30.14 -9.90
C ASN A 145 -8.64 28.76 -9.24
N GLN A 146 -9.80 28.33 -8.73
CA GLN A 146 -9.96 27.07 -8.00
C GLN A 146 -9.51 25.85 -8.82
N GLN A 147 -9.64 25.89 -10.14
CA GLN A 147 -9.19 24.81 -11.00
C GLN A 147 -7.68 24.63 -10.94
N LEU A 148 -6.90 25.74 -11.05
CA LEU A 148 -5.44 25.66 -11.03
C LEU A 148 -4.82 25.69 -9.62
N GLU A 149 -5.55 26.17 -8.60
CA GLU A 149 -5.06 26.11 -7.21
C GLU A 149 -4.88 24.65 -6.72
N ASN A 150 -5.67 23.72 -7.24
CA ASN A 150 -5.62 22.32 -6.85
C ASN A 150 -5.16 21.35 -7.96
N ASN A 151 -4.96 21.84 -9.19
CA ASN A 151 -4.60 20.97 -10.31
C ASN A 151 -3.48 21.56 -11.17
N LEU A 152 -2.71 20.65 -11.75
CA LEU A 152 -1.89 20.85 -12.92
C LEU A 152 -2.65 20.33 -14.13
N ILE A 153 -2.80 21.12 -15.19
CA ILE A 153 -3.40 20.71 -16.45
C ILE A 153 -2.30 20.23 -17.38
N ALA A 154 -2.37 18.99 -17.83
CA ALA A 154 -1.54 18.46 -18.91
C ALA A 154 -2.34 18.54 -20.22
N TYR A 155 -1.80 19.24 -21.23
CA TYR A 155 -2.34 19.30 -22.57
C TYR A 155 -1.51 18.44 -23.51
N ASP A 156 -2.10 17.34 -23.99
CA ASP A 156 -1.50 16.47 -25.01
C ASP A 156 -1.82 17.05 -26.39
N ALA A 157 -0.82 17.62 -27.05
CA ALA A 157 -0.97 18.25 -28.36
C ALA A 157 -1.16 17.23 -29.51
N ILE A 158 -0.81 15.95 -29.29
CA ILE A 158 -1.01 14.89 -30.29
C ILE A 158 -2.45 14.39 -30.23
N ALA A 159 -2.95 14.07 -29.04
CA ALA A 159 -4.30 13.58 -28.82
C ALA A 159 -5.35 14.69 -28.77
N LEU A 160 -4.93 15.97 -28.69
CA LEU A 160 -5.78 17.15 -28.49
C LEU A 160 -6.68 17.01 -27.25
N GLN A 161 -6.12 16.52 -26.16
CA GLN A 161 -6.81 16.26 -24.90
C GLN A 161 -6.15 16.98 -23.74
N THR A 162 -6.96 17.33 -22.75
CA THR A 162 -6.47 17.84 -21.47
C THR A 162 -6.78 16.87 -20.35
N GLN A 163 -5.83 16.73 -19.42
CA GLN A 163 -6.01 15.96 -18.17
C GLN A 163 -5.71 16.85 -16.98
N ASN A 164 -6.55 16.77 -15.96
CA ASN A 164 -6.32 17.42 -14.68
C ASN A 164 -5.58 16.45 -13.74
N HIS A 165 -4.46 16.91 -13.17
CA HIS A 165 -3.68 16.17 -12.20
C HIS A 165 -3.75 16.89 -10.86
N THR A 166 -4.55 16.37 -9.94
CA THR A 166 -4.72 16.96 -8.61
C THR A 166 -3.41 16.84 -7.83
N TRP A 167 -3.03 17.88 -7.14
CA TRP A 167 -1.92 17.91 -6.20
C TRP A 167 -2.39 18.45 -4.86
N VAL A 168 -1.66 18.11 -3.80
CA VAL A 168 -2.08 18.42 -2.43
C VAL A 168 -0.93 19.06 -1.64
N LYS A 169 -1.27 19.96 -0.71
CA LYS A 169 -0.31 20.47 0.28
C LYS A 169 0.13 19.32 1.18
N ARG A 170 1.44 19.21 1.41
CA ARG A 170 2.02 18.17 2.25
C ARG A 170 2.37 18.74 3.62
N PRO A 171 1.84 18.18 4.72
CA PRO A 171 2.17 18.65 6.09
C PRO A 171 3.67 18.59 6.39
N GLN A 172 4.35 17.58 5.86
CA GLN A 172 5.79 17.33 6.02
C GLN A 172 6.67 18.10 5.01
N CYS A 173 6.11 19.08 4.28
CA CYS A 173 6.90 19.88 3.34
C CYS A 173 7.93 20.73 4.06
N SER A 174 9.19 20.66 3.64
CA SER A 174 10.29 21.44 4.21
C SER A 174 10.16 22.97 4.04
N SER A 175 9.39 23.38 3.02
CA SER A 175 9.26 24.80 2.64
C SER A 175 8.00 25.47 3.18
N CYS A 176 6.86 24.77 3.20
CA CYS A 176 5.57 25.36 3.60
C CYS A 176 4.77 24.49 4.58
N GLY A 177 5.30 23.33 4.97
CA GLY A 177 4.68 22.48 5.98
C GLY A 177 4.90 23.03 7.39
N GLU A 178 4.07 22.62 8.30
CA GLU A 178 4.33 22.79 9.72
C GLU A 178 5.37 21.74 10.13
N MET A 179 6.66 22.05 9.90
CA MET A 179 7.76 21.20 10.33
C MET A 179 7.80 21.13 11.85
N VAL A 180 6.88 20.36 12.41
CA VAL A 180 7.00 19.91 13.79
C VAL A 180 7.91 18.68 13.74
N ASN A 181 9.11 18.79 14.30
CA ASN A 181 9.98 17.64 14.50
C ASN A 181 9.17 16.58 15.27
N GLY A 182 9.02 15.37 14.71
CA GLY A 182 8.29 14.28 15.36
C GLY A 182 8.74 13.97 16.79
N LEU A 183 9.98 14.37 17.15
CA LEU A 183 10.53 14.29 18.50
C LEU A 183 9.88 15.26 19.51
N THR A 184 9.13 16.26 19.07
CA THR A 184 8.52 17.29 19.94
C THR A 184 7.01 17.18 20.06
N LYS A 185 6.37 16.30 19.27
CA LYS A 185 4.93 16.05 19.33
C LYS A 185 4.59 15.06 20.45
N ASN A 186 3.51 15.32 21.16
CA ASN A 186 2.92 14.34 22.07
C ASN A 186 2.04 13.36 21.27
N PRO A 187 2.11 12.06 21.55
CA PRO A 187 1.21 11.10 20.93
C PRO A 187 -0.23 11.31 21.42
N LEU A 188 -1.18 11.05 20.55
CA LEU A 188 -2.60 11.09 20.86
C LEU A 188 -3.16 9.65 20.88
N PRO A 189 -4.04 9.32 21.84
CA PRO A 189 -4.72 8.03 21.86
C PRO A 189 -5.59 7.85 20.62
N VAL A 190 -5.74 6.61 20.18
CA VAL A 190 -6.70 6.28 19.12
C VAL A 190 -8.10 6.30 19.70
N VAL A 191 -8.93 7.22 19.23
CA VAL A 191 -10.32 7.38 19.65
C VAL A 191 -11.22 6.66 18.66
N LEU A 192 -12.08 5.77 19.16
CA LEU A 192 -13.01 4.99 18.35
C LEU A 192 -14.44 5.46 18.58
N GLU A 193 -15.23 5.50 17.50
CA GLU A 193 -16.61 5.99 17.51
C GLU A 193 -17.55 4.96 16.87
N HIS A 194 -18.83 5.06 17.17
CA HIS A 194 -19.86 4.27 16.51
C HIS A 194 -19.89 4.58 15.00
N ARG A 195 -19.79 3.53 14.18
CA ARG A 195 -19.77 3.62 12.71
C ARG A 195 -20.65 2.53 12.12
N GLN A 196 -21.86 2.90 11.78
CA GLN A 196 -22.79 1.98 11.13
C GLN A 196 -22.25 1.49 9.79
N LYS A 197 -22.34 0.21 9.54
CA LYS A 197 -22.01 -0.40 8.25
C LYS A 197 -23.11 -0.08 7.25
N THR A 198 -22.75 0.56 6.13
CA THR A 198 -23.72 0.88 5.06
C THR A 198 -23.53 -0.01 3.83
N PHE A 199 -22.45 -0.80 3.80
CA PHE A 199 -22.16 -1.76 2.75
C PHE A 199 -21.74 -3.10 3.37
N THR A 200 -22.47 -4.17 3.06
CA THR A 200 -22.29 -5.51 3.67
C THR A 200 -22.21 -6.61 2.61
N ALA A 201 -21.87 -6.26 1.37
CA ALA A 201 -21.78 -7.18 0.25
C ALA A 201 -20.33 -7.56 -0.08
N ASP A 202 -19.99 -7.61 -1.36
CA ASP A 202 -18.68 -7.99 -1.88
C ASP A 202 -17.51 -7.29 -1.17
N GLY A 203 -16.51 -8.06 -0.78
CA GLY A 203 -15.30 -7.57 -0.11
C GLY A 203 -15.41 -7.35 1.41
N GLY A 204 -16.60 -7.49 1.99
CA GLY A 204 -16.83 -7.45 3.43
C GLY A 204 -17.70 -6.29 3.90
N HIS A 205 -17.74 -6.10 5.20
CA HIS A 205 -18.53 -5.07 5.85
C HIS A 205 -17.75 -3.75 5.86
N ARG A 206 -18.37 -2.66 5.37
CA ARG A 206 -17.72 -1.37 5.17
C ARG A 206 -18.60 -0.20 5.62
N PHE A 207 -17.92 0.91 5.93
CA PHE A 207 -18.59 2.18 6.25
C PHE A 207 -19.27 2.80 5.04
N CYS A 208 -18.69 2.66 3.83
CA CYS A 208 -19.30 3.12 2.59
C CYS A 208 -18.99 2.19 1.41
N SER A 209 -19.67 2.40 0.29
CA SER A 209 -19.52 1.59 -0.91
C SER A 209 -18.14 1.76 -1.57
N PRO A 210 -17.67 0.77 -2.37
CA PRO A 210 -16.46 0.91 -3.16
C PRO A 210 -16.49 2.10 -4.11
N GLN A 211 -17.66 2.41 -4.70
CA GLN A 211 -17.85 3.55 -5.60
C GLN A 211 -17.64 4.89 -4.87
N GLU A 212 -18.15 5.02 -3.65
CA GLU A 212 -17.92 6.21 -2.83
C GLU A 212 -16.45 6.36 -2.43
N THR A 213 -15.81 5.27 -2.06
CA THR A 213 -14.37 5.25 -1.77
C THR A 213 -13.56 5.71 -2.97
N LEU A 214 -13.85 5.16 -4.17
CA LEU A 214 -13.18 5.59 -5.40
C LEU A 214 -13.42 7.07 -5.69
N ARG A 215 -14.68 7.53 -5.66
CA ARG A 215 -15.02 8.95 -5.89
C ARG A 215 -14.23 9.88 -4.98
N LYS A 216 -14.00 9.49 -3.72
CA LYS A 216 -13.30 10.28 -2.73
C LYS A 216 -11.79 10.31 -2.95
N TYR A 217 -11.17 9.19 -3.36
CA TYR A 217 -9.71 9.03 -3.34
C TYR A 217 -9.07 8.83 -4.72
N GLN A 218 -9.84 8.67 -5.82
CA GLN A 218 -9.27 8.45 -7.16
C GLN A 218 -8.38 9.58 -7.68
N HIS A 219 -8.51 10.79 -7.12
CA HIS A 219 -7.64 11.93 -7.47
C HIS A 219 -6.16 11.70 -7.08
N HIS A 220 -5.89 10.71 -6.24
CA HIS A 220 -4.52 10.26 -5.95
C HIS A 220 -3.93 9.33 -7.03
N ILE A 221 -4.70 8.99 -8.08
CA ILE A 221 -4.23 8.22 -9.24
C ILE A 221 -3.81 9.21 -10.31
N SER A 222 -2.50 9.38 -10.49
CA SER A 222 -1.93 10.24 -11.52
C SER A 222 -0.48 9.88 -11.81
N PRO A 223 -0.06 9.76 -13.07
CA PRO A 223 1.33 9.49 -13.41
C PRO A 223 2.26 10.68 -13.13
N ILE A 224 1.71 11.86 -12.82
CA ILE A 224 2.46 13.10 -12.59
C ILE A 224 2.47 13.45 -11.10
N THR A 225 1.31 13.58 -10.47
CA THR A 225 1.15 14.11 -9.10
C THR A 225 0.68 13.08 -8.10
N GLY A 226 0.22 11.90 -8.55
CA GLY A 226 -0.40 10.89 -7.70
C GLY A 226 0.60 10.13 -6.84
N VAL A 227 0.13 9.60 -5.71
CA VAL A 227 0.81 8.55 -4.95
C VAL A 227 0.64 7.21 -5.64
N VAL A 228 -0.44 7.01 -6.36
CA VAL A 228 -0.65 5.90 -7.28
C VAL A 228 -0.48 6.41 -8.70
N ARG A 229 0.41 5.77 -9.44
CA ARG A 229 0.72 6.20 -10.81
C ARG A 229 -0.36 5.80 -11.80
N GLU A 230 -0.86 4.58 -11.66
CA GLU A 230 -1.80 3.96 -12.58
C GLU A 230 -2.57 2.85 -11.87
N LEU A 231 -3.81 2.64 -12.26
CA LEU A 231 -4.64 1.52 -11.84
C LEU A 231 -5.09 0.77 -13.09
N SER A 232 -4.52 -0.43 -13.31
CA SER A 232 -4.70 -1.21 -14.54
C SER A 232 -5.44 -2.51 -14.24
N LYS A 233 -6.46 -2.82 -15.06
CA LYS A 233 -7.19 -4.09 -15.00
C LYS A 233 -6.33 -5.23 -15.54
N ILE A 234 -6.31 -6.36 -14.83
CA ILE A 234 -5.76 -7.62 -15.35
C ILE A 234 -6.91 -8.38 -16.03
N PRO A 235 -6.70 -8.89 -17.25
CA PRO A 235 -7.67 -9.79 -17.88
C PRO A 235 -7.96 -11.01 -16.98
N GLY A 236 -9.22 -11.37 -16.84
CA GLY A 236 -9.67 -12.47 -15.99
C GLY A 236 -10.89 -13.18 -16.54
N ASN A 237 -11.50 -14.04 -15.72
CA ASN A 237 -12.62 -14.89 -16.07
C ASN A 237 -14.01 -14.22 -16.06
N GLY A 238 -14.08 -12.94 -15.72
CA GLY A 238 -15.33 -12.19 -15.58
C GLY A 238 -16.10 -12.44 -14.28
N LEU A 239 -15.72 -13.47 -13.49
CA LEU A 239 -16.31 -13.76 -12.18
C LEU A 239 -15.58 -13.05 -11.04
N THR A 240 -14.27 -12.87 -11.22
CA THR A 240 -13.40 -12.10 -10.32
C THR A 240 -12.65 -11.05 -11.13
N HIS A 241 -12.65 -9.84 -10.63
CA HIS A 241 -11.95 -8.70 -11.22
C HIS A 241 -10.67 -8.46 -10.45
N ASN A 242 -9.57 -8.24 -11.19
CA ASN A 242 -8.26 -7.97 -10.62
C ASN A 242 -7.68 -6.68 -11.20
N TYR A 243 -7.10 -5.86 -10.33
CA TYR A 243 -6.43 -4.61 -10.71
C TYR A 243 -5.04 -4.53 -10.08
N ILE A 244 -4.11 -3.91 -10.79
CA ILE A 244 -2.79 -3.56 -10.27
C ILE A 244 -2.72 -2.04 -10.13
N ALA A 245 -2.43 -1.57 -8.93
CA ALA A 245 -2.04 -0.20 -8.65
C ALA A 245 -0.52 -0.09 -8.70
N LYS A 246 0.00 0.67 -9.67
CA LYS A 246 1.45 0.91 -9.81
C LYS A 246 1.86 2.12 -8.98
N HIS A 247 2.95 1.99 -8.23
CA HIS A 247 3.48 3.05 -7.38
C HIS A 247 5.01 2.96 -7.24
N HIS A 248 5.63 3.99 -6.68
CA HIS A 248 7.09 4.10 -6.49
C HIS A 248 7.41 4.63 -5.08
N PHE A 249 6.89 4.00 -4.02
CA PHE A 249 7.08 4.48 -2.64
C PHE A 249 8.52 4.35 -2.15
N PHE A 250 9.25 3.39 -2.68
CA PHE A 250 10.65 3.16 -2.36
C PHE A 250 11.54 3.71 -3.46
N SER A 251 11.67 5.04 -3.51
CA SER A 251 12.40 5.73 -4.60
C SER A 251 13.90 5.86 -4.38
N ILE A 252 14.45 5.37 -3.27
CA ILE A 252 15.89 5.43 -2.98
C ILE A 252 16.50 4.06 -3.24
N PHE A 253 17.15 3.93 -4.41
CA PHE A 253 17.86 2.73 -4.82
C PHE A 253 19.35 3.04 -4.81
N ASP A 254 20.14 2.20 -4.13
CA ASP A 254 21.57 2.41 -3.98
C ASP A 254 22.35 1.87 -5.18
N ASP A 255 21.79 0.87 -5.88
CA ASP A 255 22.38 0.25 -7.05
C ASP A 255 21.35 -0.10 -8.15
N ALA A 256 21.83 -0.50 -9.32
CA ALA A 256 20.97 -0.85 -10.46
C ALA A 256 20.16 -2.15 -10.24
N ALA A 257 20.62 -3.06 -9.38
CA ALA A 257 19.87 -4.28 -9.07
C ALA A 257 18.67 -3.96 -8.18
N SER A 258 18.87 -3.17 -7.13
CA SER A 258 17.79 -2.64 -6.27
C SER A 258 16.77 -1.82 -7.08
N LEU A 259 17.26 -0.98 -8.01
CA LEU A 259 16.38 -0.24 -8.91
C LEU A 259 15.51 -1.17 -9.77
N ARG A 260 16.11 -2.18 -10.41
CA ARG A 260 15.37 -3.15 -11.25
C ARG A 260 14.33 -3.94 -10.46
N GLN A 261 14.69 -4.38 -9.26
CA GLN A 261 13.81 -5.14 -8.38
C GLN A 261 12.59 -4.31 -7.93
N ASN A 262 12.78 -3.01 -7.71
CA ASN A 262 11.78 -2.12 -7.15
C ASN A 262 11.11 -1.18 -8.19
N LEU A 263 11.63 -1.12 -9.43
CA LEU A 263 10.95 -0.46 -10.54
C LEU A 263 9.63 -1.19 -10.81
N GLY A 264 8.53 -0.56 -10.44
CA GLY A 264 7.19 -1.12 -10.61
C GLY A 264 6.65 -1.76 -9.34
N GLY A 265 6.85 -1.12 -8.17
CA GLY A 265 6.09 -1.42 -6.96
C GLY A 265 4.61 -1.55 -7.31
N ARG A 266 3.98 -2.62 -6.78
CA ARG A 266 2.62 -2.99 -7.14
C ARG A 266 1.84 -3.30 -5.89
N SER A 267 0.62 -2.81 -5.85
CA SER A 267 -0.44 -3.28 -4.98
C SER A 267 -1.52 -3.91 -5.85
N ALA A 268 -2.22 -4.90 -5.34
CA ALA A 268 -3.16 -5.65 -6.15
C ALA A 268 -4.55 -5.66 -5.50
N GLY A 269 -5.55 -5.25 -6.27
CA GLY A 269 -6.94 -5.28 -5.84
C GLY A 269 -7.70 -6.43 -6.47
N LYS A 270 -8.58 -7.03 -5.69
CA LYS A 270 -9.47 -8.13 -6.09
C LYS A 270 -10.90 -7.86 -5.62
N GLY A 271 -11.87 -8.39 -6.35
CA GLY A 271 -13.28 -8.28 -6.00
C GLY A 271 -14.20 -8.96 -7.00
N ARG A 272 -15.46 -9.14 -6.62
CA ARG A 272 -16.51 -9.68 -7.49
C ARG A 272 -17.03 -8.64 -8.49
N THR A 273 -16.73 -7.36 -8.26
CA THR A 273 -17.07 -6.23 -9.14
C THR A 273 -15.83 -5.41 -9.47
N ASP A 274 -15.84 -4.70 -10.60
CA ASP A 274 -14.75 -3.81 -10.99
C ASP A 274 -14.51 -2.72 -9.93
N SER A 275 -15.56 -2.11 -9.41
CA SER A 275 -15.42 -1.06 -8.39
C SER A 275 -14.80 -1.58 -7.09
N GLN A 276 -15.14 -2.79 -6.65
CA GLN A 276 -14.52 -3.40 -5.48
C GLN A 276 -13.03 -3.67 -5.72
N ALA A 277 -12.68 -4.26 -6.87
CA ALA A 277 -11.28 -4.54 -7.20
C ALA A 277 -10.45 -3.27 -7.37
N MET A 278 -11.01 -2.23 -7.99
CA MET A 278 -10.36 -0.91 -8.10
C MET A 278 -10.14 -0.26 -6.73
N ALA A 279 -11.17 -0.24 -5.89
CA ALA A 279 -11.08 0.31 -4.54
C ALA A 279 -10.06 -0.46 -3.69
N SER A 280 -10.06 -1.80 -3.77
CA SER A 280 -9.08 -2.65 -3.09
C SER A 280 -7.65 -2.30 -3.49
N GLY A 281 -7.34 -2.23 -4.80
CA GLY A 281 -6.00 -1.90 -5.28
C GLY A 281 -5.55 -0.48 -4.93
N LEU A 282 -6.45 0.51 -5.02
CA LEU A 282 -6.16 1.89 -4.62
C LEU A 282 -5.89 1.99 -3.12
N CYS A 283 -6.75 1.38 -2.29
CA CYS A 283 -6.62 1.42 -0.84
C CYS A 283 -5.34 0.72 -0.36
N GLU A 284 -4.98 -0.43 -0.94
CA GLU A 284 -3.72 -1.11 -0.63
C GLU A 284 -2.50 -0.25 -1.01
N ALA A 285 -2.51 0.40 -2.17
CA ALA A 285 -1.43 1.30 -2.55
C ALA A 285 -1.28 2.48 -1.58
N ILE A 286 -2.39 3.09 -1.15
CA ILE A 286 -2.39 4.17 -0.15
C ILE A 286 -1.93 3.66 1.21
N GLU A 287 -2.32 2.46 1.62
CA GLU A 287 -1.84 1.79 2.83
C GLU A 287 -0.31 1.67 2.82
N ARG A 288 0.27 1.14 1.73
CA ARG A 288 1.73 1.02 1.58
C ARG A 288 2.41 2.39 1.64
N TYR A 289 1.86 3.41 0.96
CA TYR A 289 2.38 4.79 1.02
C TYR A 289 2.36 5.35 2.45
N SER A 290 1.28 5.13 3.17
CA SER A 290 1.09 5.67 4.52
C SER A 290 2.07 5.06 5.53
N GLY A 291 2.49 3.82 5.32
CA GLY A 291 3.50 3.14 6.11
C GLY A 291 4.96 3.55 5.81
N VAL A 292 5.22 4.42 4.81
CA VAL A 292 6.58 4.89 4.50
C VAL A 292 6.98 6.02 5.46
N PHE A 293 8.17 5.91 6.03
CA PHE A 293 8.74 6.93 6.89
C PHE A 293 9.00 8.24 6.12
N GLN A 294 8.48 9.35 6.62
CA GLN A 294 8.59 10.67 5.99
C GLN A 294 9.30 11.73 6.88
N GLY A 295 9.66 11.37 8.11
CA GLY A 295 10.43 12.20 9.04
C GLY A 295 9.60 12.99 10.05
N ASP A 296 8.28 13.09 9.85
CA ASP A 296 7.34 13.80 10.72
C ASP A 296 6.62 12.89 11.75
N GLU A 297 6.90 11.60 11.72
CA GLU A 297 6.33 10.61 12.63
C GLU A 297 6.80 10.86 14.06
N ILE A 298 5.85 10.70 15.00
CA ILE A 298 6.12 10.85 16.44
C ILE A 298 7.07 9.74 16.88
N ARG A 299 8.15 10.12 17.56
CA ARG A 299 9.14 9.19 18.08
C ARG A 299 9.90 9.74 19.27
N GLU A 300 10.44 8.86 20.08
CA GLU A 300 11.24 9.15 21.26
C GLU A 300 12.58 8.38 21.17
N LYS A 301 13.69 8.99 21.61
CA LYS A 301 15.00 8.33 21.65
C LYS A 301 15.26 7.69 23.00
N GLY A 302 15.73 6.45 22.97
CA GLY A 302 16.14 5.71 24.16
C GLY A 302 16.68 4.33 23.82
N SER A 303 17.32 3.69 24.80
CA SER A 303 17.61 2.26 24.74
C SER A 303 16.42 1.45 25.27
N TYR A 304 16.35 0.17 24.91
CA TYR A 304 15.29 -0.73 25.41
C TYR A 304 15.26 -0.74 26.95
N GLN A 305 16.44 -0.85 27.58
CA GLN A 305 16.56 -0.85 29.03
C GLN A 305 16.05 0.46 29.66
N LYS A 306 16.34 1.62 29.04
CA LYS A 306 15.87 2.93 29.53
C LYS A 306 14.36 3.10 29.36
N MET A 307 13.77 2.57 28.27
CA MET A 307 12.34 2.62 28.01
C MET A 307 11.56 1.71 28.99
N GLY A 308 12.16 0.64 29.48
CA GLY A 308 11.57 -0.29 30.46
C GLY A 308 10.25 -0.91 29.98
N ASP A 309 9.27 -1.05 30.88
CA ASP A 309 7.99 -1.74 30.61
C ASP A 309 7.12 -1.09 29.52
N LYS A 310 7.47 0.11 29.08
CA LYS A 310 6.79 0.78 27.98
C LYS A 310 7.22 0.22 26.62
N ALA A 311 8.45 -0.30 26.51
CA ALA A 311 8.99 -0.80 25.27
C ALA A 311 8.62 -2.28 25.07
N ILE A 312 8.27 -2.62 23.83
CA ILE A 312 8.05 -3.98 23.39
C ILE A 312 9.31 -4.43 22.64
N HIS A 313 9.91 -5.55 23.08
CA HIS A 313 11.04 -6.13 22.38
C HIS A 313 10.60 -6.58 20.96
N PRO A 314 11.25 -6.13 19.87
CA PRO A 314 10.75 -6.34 18.51
C PRO A 314 10.57 -7.82 18.14
N ASN A 315 11.38 -8.73 18.73
CA ASN A 315 11.26 -10.15 18.42
C ASN A 315 9.98 -10.81 18.97
N VAL A 316 9.30 -10.20 19.94
CA VAL A 316 7.97 -10.69 20.38
C VAL A 316 6.94 -10.53 19.25
N CYS A 317 7.17 -9.54 18.38
CA CYS A 317 6.37 -9.33 17.17
C CYS A 317 6.93 -10.11 15.97
N MET A 318 8.26 -10.14 15.78
CA MET A 318 8.90 -10.79 14.63
C MET A 318 8.93 -12.33 14.74
N ASN A 319 8.93 -12.88 15.94
CA ASN A 319 8.83 -14.32 16.21
C ASN A 319 9.95 -15.20 15.62
N PHE A 320 11.20 -14.72 15.53
CA PHE A 320 12.35 -15.56 15.17
C PHE A 320 12.83 -16.40 16.38
N SER A 321 13.17 -17.66 16.13
CA SER A 321 13.72 -18.55 17.15
C SER A 321 15.19 -18.25 17.44
N GLN A 322 15.68 -18.66 18.61
CA GLN A 322 17.09 -18.56 18.95
C GLN A 322 17.98 -19.32 17.95
N GLN A 323 17.51 -20.49 17.46
CA GLN A 323 18.23 -21.28 16.45
C GLN A 323 18.31 -20.53 15.12
N GLN A 324 17.27 -19.78 14.71
CA GLN A 324 17.32 -18.94 13.52
C GLN A 324 18.35 -17.81 13.67
N TYR A 325 18.44 -17.17 14.84
CA TYR A 325 19.49 -16.18 15.10
C TYR A 325 20.89 -16.80 15.14
N HIS A 326 21.05 -17.98 15.77
CA HIS A 326 22.34 -18.68 15.85
C HIS A 326 22.86 -19.04 14.45
N ASN A 327 21.99 -19.51 13.55
CA ASN A 327 22.33 -19.95 12.20
C ASN A 327 22.07 -18.84 11.15
N ARG A 328 21.99 -17.58 11.54
CA ARG A 328 21.52 -16.45 10.72
C ARG A 328 22.24 -16.31 9.39
N GLU A 329 23.56 -16.42 9.37
CA GLU A 329 24.34 -16.24 8.13
C GLU A 329 24.03 -17.32 7.09
N GLN A 330 24.03 -18.58 7.52
CA GLN A 330 23.64 -19.70 6.66
C GLN A 330 22.20 -19.57 6.21
N TRP A 331 21.28 -19.32 7.15
CA TRP A 331 19.85 -19.12 6.87
C TRP A 331 19.62 -18.02 5.82
N ASN A 332 20.23 -16.85 6.00
CA ASN A 332 20.08 -15.72 5.10
C ASN A 332 20.72 -15.94 3.72
N GLY A 333 21.76 -16.78 3.65
CA GLY A 333 22.38 -17.20 2.40
C GLY A 333 21.49 -18.13 1.56
N GLU A 334 20.67 -18.94 2.22
CA GLU A 334 19.75 -19.88 1.61
C GLU A 334 18.36 -19.27 1.29
N CYS A 335 17.98 -18.18 1.99
CA CYS A 335 16.66 -17.54 1.83
C CYS A 335 16.49 -16.88 0.46
N GLN A 336 15.36 -17.19 -0.19
CA GLN A 336 15.00 -16.58 -1.47
C GLN A 336 14.19 -15.28 -1.33
N GLY A 337 13.46 -15.08 -0.22
CA GLY A 337 12.60 -13.91 0.02
C GLY A 337 13.14 -13.00 1.13
N TRP A 338 12.97 -11.69 0.98
CA TRP A 338 13.40 -10.70 1.98
C TRP A 338 12.77 -10.96 3.36
N PHE A 339 11.46 -11.23 3.40
CA PHE A 339 10.73 -11.43 4.65
C PHE A 339 11.05 -12.75 5.37
N GLN A 340 11.78 -13.66 4.72
CA GLN A 340 12.29 -14.89 5.32
C GLN A 340 13.65 -14.67 6.04
N LYS A 341 14.32 -13.55 5.80
CA LYS A 341 15.63 -13.24 6.40
C LYS A 341 15.50 -12.93 7.88
N VAL A 342 16.53 -13.34 8.62
CA VAL A 342 16.68 -13.06 10.05
C VAL A 342 17.50 -11.78 10.20
N PRO A 343 17.03 -10.76 10.95
CA PRO A 343 17.78 -9.52 11.18
C PRO A 343 19.00 -9.73 12.08
N GLU A 344 19.78 -8.67 12.29
CA GLU A 344 20.78 -8.68 13.36
C GLU A 344 20.10 -8.92 14.72
N PRO A 345 20.77 -9.54 15.68
CA PRO A 345 20.29 -9.61 17.06
C PRO A 345 20.01 -8.20 17.60
N PHE A 346 18.87 -8.04 18.29
CA PHE A 346 18.49 -6.76 18.84
C PHE A 346 19.44 -6.35 19.98
N ASP A 347 19.97 -5.14 19.88
CA ASP A 347 20.86 -4.56 20.89
C ASP A 347 20.07 -3.71 21.88
N GLU A 348 19.81 -4.25 23.08
CA GLU A 348 19.00 -3.62 24.12
C GLU A 348 19.62 -2.36 24.74
N GLU A 349 20.94 -2.19 24.61
CA GLU A 349 21.66 -1.03 25.17
C GLU A 349 21.75 0.13 24.19
N ARG A 350 21.59 -0.14 22.89
CA ARG A 350 21.68 0.87 21.85
C ARG A 350 20.54 1.88 21.92
N GLU A 351 20.89 3.17 21.84
CA GLU A 351 19.91 4.24 21.71
C GLU A 351 19.35 4.29 20.29
N ILE A 352 18.02 4.09 20.16
CA ILE A 352 17.29 4.08 18.90
C ILE A 352 16.06 4.97 18.98
N ASP A 353 15.40 5.21 17.84
CA ASP A 353 14.10 5.87 17.78
C ASP A 353 12.96 4.87 18.05
N TRP A 354 12.06 5.22 18.94
CA TRP A 354 10.88 4.45 19.35
C TRP A 354 9.61 5.17 18.93
N THR A 355 8.69 4.47 18.29
CA THR A 355 7.37 4.99 17.89
C THR A 355 6.33 4.62 18.94
N PRO A 356 5.53 5.59 19.46
CA PRO A 356 4.42 5.30 20.36
C PRO A 356 3.28 4.61 19.62
N ILE A 357 2.72 3.58 20.25
CA ILE A 357 1.62 2.78 19.74
C ILE A 357 0.55 2.71 20.82
N TRP A 358 -0.71 2.91 20.46
CA TRP A 358 -1.80 2.89 21.42
C TRP A 358 -2.27 1.45 21.71
N SER A 359 -2.23 1.05 22.97
CA SER A 359 -2.84 -0.20 23.43
C SER A 359 -4.35 -0.02 23.59
N LEU A 360 -5.13 -0.70 22.76
CA LEU A 360 -6.59 -0.76 22.95
C LEU A 360 -6.94 -1.59 24.18
N THR A 361 -6.13 -2.60 24.52
CA THR A 361 -6.34 -3.47 25.68
C THR A 361 -6.12 -2.72 27.00
N HIS A 362 -5.01 -2.01 27.14
CA HIS A 362 -4.62 -1.40 28.41
C HIS A 362 -4.87 0.11 28.48
N GLN A 363 -5.28 0.74 27.35
CA GLN A 363 -5.55 2.19 27.26
C GLN A 363 -4.31 3.02 27.67
N GLU A 364 -3.14 2.61 27.19
CA GLU A 364 -1.85 3.27 27.44
C GLU A 364 -0.96 3.23 26.18
N PHE A 365 0.10 4.04 26.16
CA PHE A 365 1.10 3.98 25.10
C PHE A 365 2.16 2.92 25.41
N LYS A 366 2.39 2.05 24.45
CA LYS A 366 3.56 1.18 24.31
C LYS A 366 4.45 1.70 23.19
N TYR A 367 5.67 1.21 23.11
CA TYR A 367 6.65 1.68 22.14
C TYR A 367 7.29 0.51 21.39
N LEU A 368 7.39 0.63 20.07
CA LEU A 368 8.16 -0.28 19.23
C LEU A 368 9.24 0.51 18.47
N PRO A 369 10.35 -0.14 18.07
CA PRO A 369 11.36 0.51 17.24
C PRO A 369 10.72 1.14 15.98
N THR A 370 11.11 2.38 15.66
CA THR A 370 10.60 3.07 14.46
C THR A 370 10.88 2.27 13.18
N ALA A 371 12.00 1.53 13.15
CA ALA A 371 12.35 0.63 12.06
C ALA A 371 11.35 -0.53 11.86
N TYR A 372 10.66 -0.97 12.93
CA TYR A 372 9.59 -1.96 12.86
C TYR A 372 8.25 -1.35 12.38
N CYS A 373 8.04 -0.07 12.69
CA CYS A 373 6.77 0.61 12.44
C CYS A 373 6.62 1.15 11.01
N TYR A 374 7.74 1.58 10.38
CA TYR A 374 7.70 2.31 9.11
C TYR A 374 8.71 1.80 8.10
N TYR A 375 8.25 1.63 6.85
CA TYR A 375 9.12 1.30 5.72
C TYR A 375 10.11 2.43 5.43
N GLY A 376 11.31 2.07 4.98
CA GLY A 376 12.28 3.05 4.50
C GLY A 376 12.93 3.90 5.61
N TYR A 377 12.65 3.63 6.89
CA TYR A 377 13.42 4.20 7.98
C TYR A 377 14.88 3.71 7.90
N ARG A 378 15.83 4.64 7.87
CA ARG A 378 17.27 4.36 7.69
C ARG A 378 18.08 4.93 8.85
N PRO A 379 18.33 4.14 9.89
CA PRO A 379 19.26 4.53 10.93
C PRO A 379 20.70 4.42 10.43
N ASP A 380 21.64 4.94 11.21
CA ASP A 380 23.08 4.86 10.98
C ASP A 380 23.72 3.52 11.44
N TYR A 381 22.91 2.57 11.88
CA TYR A 381 23.30 1.22 12.29
C TYR A 381 22.63 0.14 11.40
N LYS A 382 23.16 -1.10 11.46
CA LYS A 382 22.53 -2.23 10.79
C LYS A 382 21.20 -2.55 11.45
N LEU A 383 20.18 -2.78 10.61
CA LEU A 383 18.83 -3.06 11.09
C LEU A 383 18.75 -4.40 11.83
N ASP A 384 18.21 -4.36 13.04
CA ASP A 384 17.87 -5.49 13.90
C ASP A 384 16.36 -5.77 13.93
N CYS A 385 15.60 -4.97 13.23
CA CYS A 385 14.19 -5.19 12.89
C CYS A 385 13.84 -4.39 11.64
N TRP A 386 12.73 -4.74 10.97
CA TRP A 386 12.19 -4.00 9.83
C TRP A 386 10.69 -4.06 9.77
N ALA A 387 10.11 -3.04 9.16
CA ALA A 387 8.68 -2.98 8.92
C ALA A 387 8.24 -3.98 7.84
N ASP A 388 7.07 -4.54 8.06
CA ASP A 388 6.31 -5.34 7.12
C ASP A 388 4.86 -4.88 7.04
N SER A 389 4.09 -5.46 6.12
CA SER A 389 2.68 -5.13 5.94
C SER A 389 1.73 -5.87 6.88
N ASN A 390 2.24 -6.74 7.72
CA ASN A 390 1.43 -7.57 8.58
C ASN A 390 0.58 -6.71 9.54
N GLY A 391 -0.74 -6.85 9.46
CA GLY A 391 -1.69 -6.06 10.24
C GLY A 391 -1.91 -4.62 9.75
N CYS A 392 -1.32 -4.23 8.59
CA CYS A 392 -1.61 -2.94 7.97
C CYS A 392 -2.92 -3.01 7.18
N ALA A 393 -3.76 -1.99 7.31
CA ALA A 393 -4.96 -1.87 6.50
C ALA A 393 -5.42 -0.43 6.34
N ALA A 394 -6.04 -0.16 5.19
CA ALA A 394 -6.74 1.10 4.91
C ALA A 394 -8.25 0.93 5.06
N GLY A 395 -8.93 1.99 5.51
CA GLY A 395 -10.38 2.03 5.67
C GLY A 395 -10.94 3.45 5.54
N ASN A 396 -12.24 3.57 5.32
CA ASN A 396 -12.90 4.87 5.28
C ASN A 396 -13.02 5.52 6.68
N THR A 397 -12.91 4.70 7.72
CA THR A 397 -12.82 5.11 9.13
C THR A 397 -11.69 4.36 9.81
N ILE A 398 -11.25 4.83 10.96
CA ILE A 398 -10.16 4.17 11.70
C ILE A 398 -10.61 2.79 12.22
N GLU A 399 -11.88 2.64 12.61
CA GLU A 399 -12.47 1.38 13.03
C GLU A 399 -12.45 0.36 11.90
N GLU A 400 -12.79 0.78 10.68
CA GLU A 400 -12.73 -0.08 9.49
C GLU A 400 -11.29 -0.54 9.21
N ALA A 401 -10.32 0.37 9.28
CA ALA A 401 -8.90 0.05 9.10
C ALA A 401 -8.40 -0.94 10.17
N ILE A 402 -8.73 -0.71 11.45
CA ILE A 402 -8.35 -1.58 12.55
C ILE A 402 -8.96 -2.98 12.37
N LEU A 403 -10.25 -3.06 12.04
CA LEU A 403 -10.93 -4.33 11.85
C LEU A 403 -10.27 -5.14 10.71
N GLN A 404 -9.95 -4.50 9.58
CA GLN A 404 -9.30 -5.18 8.47
C GLN A 404 -7.86 -5.62 8.82
N GLY A 405 -7.07 -4.77 9.48
CA GLY A 405 -5.72 -5.12 9.92
C GLY A 405 -5.72 -6.29 10.91
N PHE A 406 -6.68 -6.30 11.83
CA PHE A 406 -6.83 -7.44 12.75
C PHE A 406 -7.24 -8.73 12.04
N MET A 407 -8.18 -8.67 11.09
CA MET A 407 -8.58 -9.85 10.30
C MET A 407 -7.41 -10.42 9.49
N GLU A 408 -6.50 -9.58 8.98
CA GLU A 408 -5.28 -10.05 8.32
C GLU A 408 -4.35 -10.77 9.31
N LEU A 409 -4.18 -10.26 10.53
CA LEU A 409 -3.39 -10.96 11.56
C LEU A 409 -3.97 -12.33 11.90
N VAL A 410 -5.29 -12.42 12.05
CA VAL A 410 -6.01 -13.69 12.32
C VAL A 410 -5.80 -14.68 11.16
N GLU A 411 -5.91 -14.22 9.93
CA GLU A 411 -5.68 -15.01 8.73
C GLU A 411 -4.25 -15.58 8.71
N ARG A 412 -3.26 -14.71 8.89
CA ARG A 412 -1.84 -15.08 8.84
C ARG A 412 -1.44 -16.01 10.00
N ASP A 413 -1.97 -15.79 11.20
CA ASP A 413 -1.77 -16.68 12.34
C ASP A 413 -2.32 -18.08 12.06
N ALA A 414 -3.56 -18.18 11.56
CA ALA A 414 -4.18 -19.46 11.21
C ALA A 414 -3.43 -20.17 10.09
N VAL A 415 -2.98 -19.43 9.06
CA VAL A 415 -2.16 -19.98 7.97
C VAL A 415 -0.85 -20.54 8.51
N ALA A 416 -0.15 -19.82 9.39
CA ALA A 416 1.10 -20.30 9.99
C ALA A 416 0.92 -21.58 10.79
N LEU A 417 -0.13 -21.63 11.63
CA LEU A 417 -0.46 -22.80 12.44
C LEU A 417 -0.73 -24.04 11.56
N TRP A 418 -1.52 -23.87 10.52
CA TRP A 418 -1.86 -24.93 9.57
C TRP A 418 -0.66 -25.37 8.75
N TRP A 419 0.03 -24.41 8.11
CA TRP A 419 1.09 -24.65 7.13
C TRP A 419 2.32 -25.32 7.76
N TYR A 420 2.85 -24.72 8.84
CA TYR A 420 4.10 -25.22 9.41
C TYR A 420 3.91 -26.52 10.20
N ASN A 421 2.74 -26.76 10.76
CA ASN A 421 2.44 -28.04 11.42
C ASN A 421 1.87 -29.10 10.45
N SER A 422 1.77 -28.80 9.14
CA SER A 422 1.27 -29.73 8.09
C SER A 422 -0.08 -30.37 8.47
N LEU A 423 -1.02 -29.59 9.00
CA LEU A 423 -2.26 -30.10 9.57
C LEU A 423 -3.30 -30.42 8.48
N GLN A 424 -3.84 -31.63 8.44
CA GLN A 424 -5.01 -31.93 7.63
C GLN A 424 -6.27 -31.32 8.24
N LYS A 425 -7.00 -30.55 7.44
CA LYS A 425 -8.18 -29.77 7.86
C LYS A 425 -9.45 -30.23 7.15
N PRO A 426 -10.63 -30.03 7.75
CA PRO A 426 -11.88 -30.38 7.12
C PRO A 426 -12.15 -29.54 5.87
N GLN A 427 -12.78 -30.15 4.87
CA GLN A 427 -13.33 -29.45 3.73
C GLN A 427 -14.53 -28.59 4.14
N VAL A 428 -14.75 -27.52 3.39
CA VAL A 428 -15.99 -26.74 3.45
C VAL A 428 -16.90 -27.16 2.31
N ASP A 429 -18.14 -27.53 2.62
CA ASP A 429 -19.18 -27.73 1.62
C ASP A 429 -19.72 -26.38 1.14
N LEU A 430 -19.19 -25.94 -0.02
CA LEU A 430 -19.57 -24.65 -0.62
C LEU A 430 -21.04 -24.62 -1.05
N ASP A 431 -21.64 -25.76 -1.33
CA ASP A 431 -23.03 -25.85 -1.79
C ASP A 431 -24.00 -25.52 -0.64
N SER A 432 -23.59 -25.76 0.61
CA SER A 432 -24.36 -25.42 1.80
C SER A 432 -24.55 -23.92 2.04
N PHE A 433 -23.76 -23.07 1.39
CA PHE A 433 -23.81 -21.60 1.55
C PHE A 433 -24.83 -20.91 0.64
N ASP A 434 -25.41 -21.64 -0.32
CA ASP A 434 -26.39 -21.13 -1.27
C ASP A 434 -25.94 -19.81 -1.95
N GLU A 435 -24.65 -19.79 -2.40
CA GLU A 435 -24.02 -18.63 -3.01
C GLU A 435 -23.70 -18.90 -4.49
N PRO A 436 -24.40 -18.26 -5.42
CA PRO A 436 -24.23 -18.49 -6.86
C PRO A 436 -22.80 -18.29 -7.37
N TYR A 437 -22.06 -17.37 -6.75
CA TYR A 437 -20.66 -17.10 -7.10
C TYR A 437 -19.77 -18.32 -6.87
N PHE A 438 -19.97 -19.07 -5.77
CA PHE A 438 -19.20 -20.29 -5.48
C PHE A 438 -19.46 -21.38 -6.52
N GLN A 439 -20.72 -21.54 -6.92
CA GLN A 439 -21.09 -22.49 -7.97
C GLN A 439 -20.48 -22.14 -9.33
N SER A 440 -20.56 -20.85 -9.69
CA SER A 440 -19.98 -20.36 -10.94
C SER A 440 -18.47 -20.59 -11.00
N LEU A 441 -17.76 -20.38 -9.88
CA LEU A 441 -16.33 -20.65 -9.79
C LEU A 441 -16.03 -22.15 -9.93
N LYS A 442 -16.74 -23.04 -9.23
CA LYS A 442 -16.56 -24.50 -9.37
C LYS A 442 -16.68 -24.92 -10.83
N GLN A 443 -17.72 -24.45 -11.53
CA GLN A 443 -17.93 -24.73 -12.95
C GLN A 443 -16.79 -24.18 -13.82
N TYR A 444 -16.39 -22.93 -13.62
CA TYR A 444 -15.29 -22.30 -14.36
C TYR A 444 -13.99 -23.10 -14.20
N TYR A 445 -13.62 -23.52 -12.99
CA TYR A 445 -12.39 -24.27 -12.75
C TYR A 445 -12.38 -25.63 -13.48
N GLN A 446 -13.53 -26.30 -13.56
CA GLN A 446 -13.67 -27.52 -14.36
C GLN A 446 -13.37 -27.26 -15.86
N THR A 447 -13.82 -26.13 -16.43
CA THR A 447 -13.57 -25.79 -17.85
C THR A 447 -12.10 -25.57 -18.17
N ILE A 448 -11.28 -25.24 -17.18
CA ILE A 448 -9.84 -25.02 -17.33
C ILE A 448 -8.99 -26.17 -16.77
N ASN A 449 -9.59 -27.36 -16.60
CA ASN A 449 -8.96 -28.57 -16.08
C ASN A 449 -8.28 -28.36 -14.71
N ARG A 450 -8.98 -27.69 -13.79
CA ARG A 450 -8.52 -27.47 -12.42
C ARG A 450 -9.58 -27.92 -11.42
N GLU A 451 -9.12 -28.48 -10.32
CA GLU A 451 -9.94 -28.72 -9.14
C GLU A 451 -9.87 -27.49 -8.22
N LEU A 452 -10.95 -27.23 -7.46
CA LEU A 452 -11.06 -26.15 -6.50
C LEU A 452 -11.80 -26.63 -5.27
N TRP A 453 -11.22 -26.44 -4.08
CA TRP A 453 -11.86 -26.73 -2.79
C TRP A 453 -11.43 -25.70 -1.74
N VAL A 454 -12.10 -25.71 -0.60
CA VAL A 454 -11.83 -24.82 0.52
C VAL A 454 -11.67 -25.66 1.78
N LEU A 455 -10.63 -25.35 2.57
CA LEU A 455 -10.34 -25.92 3.87
C LEU A 455 -10.70 -24.92 4.98
N ASP A 456 -11.29 -25.41 6.06
CA ASP A 456 -11.47 -24.63 7.28
C ASP A 456 -10.20 -24.72 8.13
N ILE A 457 -9.44 -23.62 8.19
CA ILE A 457 -8.21 -23.51 8.98
C ILE A 457 -8.40 -22.67 10.25
N THR A 458 -9.64 -22.44 10.68
CA THR A 458 -9.98 -21.66 11.87
C THR A 458 -9.17 -22.11 13.08
N SER A 459 -8.56 -21.14 13.79
CA SER A 459 -7.72 -21.36 14.97
C SER A 459 -8.50 -21.23 16.28
N ASP A 460 -7.81 -21.22 17.42
CA ASP A 460 -8.35 -21.04 18.76
C ASP A 460 -8.98 -19.66 18.99
N LEU A 461 -8.79 -18.72 18.08
CA LEU A 461 -9.46 -17.41 18.09
C LEU A 461 -10.93 -17.52 17.69
N ASN A 462 -11.36 -18.65 17.11
CA ASN A 462 -12.74 -18.94 16.68
C ASN A 462 -13.32 -17.92 15.69
N ILE A 463 -12.47 -17.19 14.98
CA ILE A 463 -12.86 -16.36 13.84
C ILE A 463 -12.72 -17.21 12.58
N PRO A 464 -13.75 -17.30 11.71
CA PRO A 464 -13.68 -18.10 10.50
C PRO A 464 -12.50 -17.72 9.60
N VAL A 465 -11.61 -18.68 9.33
CA VAL A 465 -10.47 -18.53 8.40
C VAL A 465 -10.45 -19.72 7.44
N PHE A 466 -10.32 -19.41 6.16
CA PHE A 466 -10.34 -20.43 5.11
C PHE A 466 -9.14 -20.35 4.20
N ALA A 467 -8.70 -21.53 3.75
CA ALA A 467 -7.72 -21.68 2.68
C ALA A 467 -8.40 -22.27 1.45
N ALA A 468 -8.49 -21.51 0.38
CA ALA A 468 -8.91 -22.01 -0.92
C ALA A 468 -7.71 -22.58 -1.66
N VAL A 469 -7.86 -23.77 -2.22
CA VAL A 469 -6.79 -24.51 -2.91
C VAL A 469 -7.28 -24.86 -4.31
N SER A 470 -6.45 -24.64 -5.30
CA SER A 470 -6.70 -25.15 -6.66
C SER A 470 -5.45 -25.80 -7.22
N ARG A 471 -5.65 -26.96 -7.86
CA ARG A 471 -4.60 -27.66 -8.60
C ARG A 471 -5.01 -27.91 -10.04
N ARG A 472 -4.06 -28.04 -10.91
CA ARG A 472 -4.24 -28.54 -12.26
C ARG A 472 -4.38 -30.07 -12.25
N SER A 473 -5.31 -30.61 -13.03
CA SER A 473 -5.62 -32.07 -13.05
C SER A 473 -5.23 -32.76 -14.33
N ASP A 474 -4.86 -32.04 -15.40
CA ASP A 474 -4.57 -32.57 -16.74
C ASP A 474 -3.08 -32.79 -17.02
N ARG A 475 -2.18 -32.53 -16.05
CA ARG A 475 -0.73 -32.62 -16.20
C ARG A 475 -0.04 -33.08 -14.93
N SER A 476 1.24 -33.51 -15.07
CA SER A 476 2.07 -33.91 -13.93
C SER A 476 2.47 -32.75 -13.02
N VAL A 477 2.63 -31.54 -13.58
CA VAL A 477 2.86 -30.32 -12.77
C VAL A 477 1.49 -29.78 -12.37
N GLU A 478 1.20 -29.82 -11.07
CA GLU A 478 -0.12 -29.49 -10.54
C GLU A 478 -0.38 -27.97 -10.46
N ASP A 479 0.66 -27.15 -10.57
CA ASP A 479 0.56 -25.67 -10.50
C ASP A 479 -0.38 -25.21 -9.36
N ILE A 480 -0.14 -25.70 -8.13
CA ILE A 480 -1.05 -25.46 -6.98
C ILE A 480 -1.05 -23.99 -6.63
N VAL A 481 -2.22 -23.37 -6.64
CA VAL A 481 -2.43 -21.99 -6.20
C VAL A 481 -3.31 -21.98 -4.94
N LEU A 482 -3.02 -21.01 -4.05
CA LEU A 482 -3.64 -20.85 -2.76
C LEU A 482 -4.28 -19.47 -2.66
N GLY A 483 -5.20 -19.30 -1.71
CA GLY A 483 -5.76 -18.01 -1.32
C GLY A 483 -6.42 -18.14 0.04
N TYR A 484 -6.39 -17.06 0.80
CA TYR A 484 -6.82 -17.05 2.19
C TYR A 484 -7.92 -16.01 2.42
N GLY A 485 -8.67 -16.18 3.50
CA GLY A 485 -9.67 -15.20 3.90
C GLY A 485 -10.13 -15.41 5.34
N ALA A 486 -10.14 -14.32 6.09
CA ALA A 486 -10.69 -14.26 7.44
C ALA A 486 -11.78 -13.19 7.52
N HIS A 487 -12.87 -13.50 8.23
CA HIS A 487 -13.95 -12.56 8.50
C HIS A 487 -14.89 -13.12 9.56
N PHE A 488 -15.61 -12.27 10.28
CA PHE A 488 -16.67 -12.68 11.21
C PHE A 488 -17.86 -13.39 10.54
N ASP A 489 -18.11 -13.08 9.26
CA ASP A 489 -19.04 -13.79 8.39
C ASP A 489 -18.25 -14.82 7.55
N ALA A 490 -18.56 -16.10 7.76
CA ALA A 490 -17.88 -17.21 7.07
C ALA A 490 -18.03 -17.14 5.54
N LYS A 491 -19.18 -16.70 5.02
CA LYS A 491 -19.40 -16.55 3.57
C LYS A 491 -18.46 -15.49 2.97
N ILE A 492 -18.25 -14.39 3.67
CA ILE A 492 -17.31 -13.34 3.23
C ILE A 492 -15.88 -13.86 3.31
N ALA A 493 -15.51 -14.57 4.38
CA ALA A 493 -14.17 -15.15 4.52
C ALA A 493 -13.87 -16.16 3.39
N ILE A 494 -14.81 -17.03 3.04
CA ILE A 494 -14.71 -17.94 1.88
C ILE A 494 -14.58 -17.14 0.57
N SER A 495 -15.41 -16.11 0.38
CA SER A 495 -15.34 -15.26 -0.82
C SER A 495 -13.97 -14.61 -0.97
N ARG A 496 -13.34 -14.15 0.13
CA ARG A 496 -11.99 -13.59 0.15
C ARG A 496 -10.94 -14.63 -0.28
N ALA A 497 -10.97 -15.83 0.30
CA ALA A 497 -10.08 -16.91 -0.08
C ALA A 497 -10.21 -17.27 -1.58
N LEU A 498 -11.43 -17.37 -2.08
CA LEU A 498 -11.70 -17.66 -3.50
C LEU A 498 -11.27 -16.54 -4.44
N THR A 499 -11.52 -15.27 -4.08
CA THR A 499 -11.06 -14.14 -4.91
C THR A 499 -9.53 -14.03 -4.93
N GLU A 500 -8.84 -14.43 -3.84
CA GLU A 500 -7.39 -14.44 -3.78
C GLU A 500 -6.78 -15.55 -4.66
N VAL A 501 -7.33 -16.77 -4.67
CA VAL A 501 -6.94 -17.80 -5.63
C VAL A 501 -7.08 -17.27 -7.06
N ASN A 502 -8.19 -16.58 -7.39
CA ASN A 502 -8.40 -15.99 -8.71
C ASN A 502 -7.45 -14.82 -9.03
N GLN A 503 -6.90 -14.14 -8.02
CA GLN A 503 -5.86 -13.13 -8.20
C GLN A 503 -4.51 -13.75 -8.58
N ILE A 504 -4.20 -14.92 -8.01
CA ILE A 504 -2.95 -15.65 -8.28
C ILE A 504 -3.05 -16.48 -9.56
N LEU A 505 -4.22 -17.02 -9.89
CA LEU A 505 -4.47 -17.96 -10.99
C LEU A 505 -3.88 -17.52 -12.35
N PRO A 506 -3.93 -16.25 -12.79
CA PRO A 506 -3.36 -15.83 -14.06
C PRO A 506 -1.88 -16.17 -14.22
N ASN A 507 -1.12 -16.26 -13.13
CA ASN A 507 0.32 -16.57 -13.17
C ASN A 507 0.62 -18.02 -13.65
N VAL A 508 -0.36 -18.90 -13.59
CA VAL A 508 -0.21 -20.33 -13.92
C VAL A 508 -1.12 -20.79 -15.08
N LEU A 509 -1.81 -19.87 -15.77
CA LEU A 509 -2.73 -20.21 -16.86
C LEU A 509 -2.06 -20.26 -18.24
N PHE A 510 -0.98 -19.49 -18.46
CA PHE A 510 -0.34 -19.43 -19.77
C PHE A 510 0.55 -20.64 -20.01
N ALA A 511 0.45 -21.22 -21.22
CA ALA A 511 1.26 -22.34 -21.65
C ALA A 511 2.30 -21.93 -22.71
N LYS A 512 3.47 -22.57 -22.67
CA LYS A 512 4.47 -22.54 -23.74
C LYS A 512 4.07 -23.45 -24.88
N ALA A 513 4.83 -23.42 -26.00
CA ALA A 513 4.60 -24.28 -27.15
C ALA A 513 4.74 -25.78 -26.81
N ASP A 514 5.58 -26.13 -25.82
CA ASP A 514 5.74 -27.51 -25.32
C ASP A 514 4.63 -27.95 -24.36
N GLY A 515 3.69 -27.03 -24.08
CA GLY A 515 2.60 -27.26 -23.16
C GLY A 515 2.94 -27.02 -21.67
N SER A 516 4.20 -26.76 -21.30
CA SER A 516 4.54 -26.41 -19.94
C SER A 516 4.00 -25.02 -19.57
N THR A 517 3.86 -24.74 -18.25
CA THR A 517 3.38 -23.44 -17.79
C THR A 517 4.42 -22.35 -18.07
N ASN A 518 3.94 -21.22 -18.61
CA ASN A 518 4.75 -20.03 -18.87
C ASN A 518 4.59 -19.06 -17.69
N TYR A 519 5.43 -19.19 -16.67
CA TYR A 519 5.39 -18.31 -15.50
C TYR A 519 5.87 -16.90 -15.85
N PRO A 520 5.18 -15.85 -15.38
CA PRO A 520 5.61 -14.48 -15.63
C PRO A 520 7.01 -14.20 -15.04
N PRO A 521 7.88 -13.48 -15.77
CA PRO A 521 9.28 -13.28 -15.36
C PRO A 521 9.45 -12.41 -14.10
N LEU A 522 8.40 -11.72 -13.68
CA LEU A 522 8.39 -10.86 -12.49
C LEU A 522 7.78 -11.54 -11.26
N CYS A 523 7.41 -12.83 -11.34
CA CYS A 523 6.94 -13.57 -10.18
C CYS A 523 8.08 -13.83 -9.19
N ASP A 524 7.73 -13.86 -7.90
CA ASP A 524 8.65 -14.28 -6.87
C ASP A 524 9.18 -15.68 -7.18
N ARG A 525 10.50 -15.87 -7.02
CA ARG A 525 11.16 -17.15 -7.33
C ARG A 525 10.63 -18.29 -6.46
N LEU A 526 10.35 -17.99 -5.18
CA LEU A 526 9.81 -18.99 -4.25
C LEU A 526 8.41 -19.46 -4.69
N ALA A 527 7.56 -18.55 -5.17
CA ALA A 527 6.26 -18.89 -5.73
C ALA A 527 6.37 -19.77 -6.98
N VAL A 528 7.30 -19.44 -7.89
CA VAL A 528 7.55 -20.24 -9.10
C VAL A 528 8.08 -21.63 -8.76
N ASP A 529 8.99 -21.74 -7.79
CA ASP A 529 9.51 -23.02 -7.31
C ASP A 529 8.37 -23.87 -6.70
N TRP A 530 7.48 -23.25 -5.92
CA TRP A 530 6.27 -23.91 -5.41
C TRP A 530 5.38 -24.45 -6.53
N TRP A 531 4.99 -23.63 -7.50
CA TRP A 531 4.12 -24.05 -8.59
C TRP A 531 4.71 -25.20 -9.41
N LYS A 532 6.03 -25.22 -9.61
CA LYS A 532 6.72 -26.27 -10.36
C LYS A 532 6.84 -27.59 -9.62
N THR A 533 6.96 -27.56 -8.31
CA THR A 533 7.41 -28.72 -7.53
C THR A 533 6.38 -29.26 -6.54
N ALA A 534 5.41 -28.44 -6.10
CA ALA A 534 4.42 -28.89 -5.14
C ALA A 534 3.39 -29.82 -5.80
N THR A 535 3.15 -30.95 -5.14
CA THR A 535 2.09 -31.90 -5.49
C THR A 535 1.25 -32.24 -4.27
N LEU A 536 0.01 -32.67 -4.46
CA LEU A 536 -0.82 -33.13 -3.32
C LEU A 536 -0.23 -34.37 -2.64
N SER A 537 0.48 -35.22 -3.39
CA SER A 537 1.18 -36.38 -2.84
C SER A 537 2.22 -35.96 -1.80
N ASP A 538 3.00 -34.90 -2.08
CA ASP A 538 4.07 -34.42 -1.21
C ASP A 538 3.56 -33.44 -0.14
N ARG A 539 2.35 -32.94 -0.31
CA ARG A 539 1.72 -31.93 0.56
C ARG A 539 0.32 -32.39 1.00
N PRO A 540 0.19 -33.53 1.73
CA PRO A 540 -1.12 -34.11 2.08
C PRO A 540 -1.98 -33.19 2.96
N TYR A 541 -1.41 -32.19 3.62
CA TYR A 541 -2.15 -31.19 4.39
C TYR A 541 -2.96 -30.22 3.52
N LEU A 542 -2.76 -30.19 2.20
CA LEU A 542 -3.61 -29.47 1.24
C LEU A 542 -4.87 -30.24 0.88
N VAL A 543 -4.89 -31.55 1.14
CA VAL A 543 -6.06 -32.41 0.89
C VAL A 543 -7.01 -32.35 2.06
N PRO A 544 -8.33 -32.28 1.81
CA PRO A 544 -9.31 -32.37 2.89
C PRO A 544 -9.11 -33.63 3.75
N SER A 545 -9.28 -33.47 5.06
CA SER A 545 -9.23 -34.59 5.99
C SER A 545 -10.43 -35.52 5.74
N ASP A 546 -10.18 -36.80 5.61
CA ASP A 546 -11.20 -37.86 5.54
C ASP A 546 -11.76 -38.29 6.93
N ARG A 547 -11.09 -37.85 8.02
CA ARG A 547 -11.42 -38.17 9.39
C ARG A 547 -12.48 -37.25 10.00
N VAL A 548 -12.72 -36.11 9.36
CA VAL A 548 -13.67 -35.09 9.86
C VAL A 548 -14.65 -34.77 8.74
N ALA A 549 -15.94 -34.75 9.08
CA ALA A 549 -16.97 -34.38 8.11
C ALA A 549 -16.76 -32.98 7.56
N ALA A 550 -17.15 -32.78 6.30
CA ALA A 550 -17.12 -31.46 5.69
C ALA A 550 -17.95 -30.47 6.50
N LYS A 551 -17.42 -29.26 6.67
CA LYS A 551 -18.09 -28.17 7.36
C LYS A 551 -19.17 -27.56 6.46
N VAL A 552 -20.34 -27.30 7.04
CA VAL A 552 -21.48 -26.67 6.36
C VAL A 552 -21.76 -25.29 6.95
N ARG A 553 -22.54 -24.46 6.26
CA ARG A 553 -22.89 -23.10 6.73
C ARG A 553 -23.37 -23.06 8.19
N GLY A 554 -24.15 -24.07 8.61
CA GLY A 554 -24.70 -24.17 9.97
C GLY A 554 -23.65 -24.37 11.07
N ASP A 555 -22.42 -24.74 10.74
CA ASP A 555 -21.32 -24.90 11.70
C ASP A 555 -20.69 -23.56 12.10
N TYR A 556 -21.00 -22.47 11.40
CA TYR A 556 -20.43 -21.14 11.63
C TYR A 556 -21.44 -20.21 12.27
N ARG A 557 -21.08 -19.70 13.43
CA ARG A 557 -21.88 -18.68 14.11
C ARG A 557 -21.66 -17.33 13.44
N GLU A 558 -22.74 -16.59 13.22
CA GLU A 558 -22.65 -15.19 12.84
C GLU A 558 -22.14 -14.35 14.01
N MET A 559 -21.02 -13.66 13.79
CA MET A 559 -20.34 -12.87 14.82
C MET A 559 -20.36 -11.37 14.50
N ALA A 560 -20.58 -11.01 13.24
CA ALA A 560 -20.59 -9.62 12.80
C ALA A 560 -21.80 -8.87 13.33
N SER A 561 -21.58 -7.62 13.80
CA SER A 561 -22.65 -6.67 14.14
C SER A 561 -22.95 -5.73 12.96
N ASP A 562 -23.83 -4.77 13.15
CA ASP A 562 -24.10 -3.67 12.20
C ASP A 562 -23.21 -2.44 12.44
N ASP A 563 -22.35 -2.47 13.46
CA ASP A 563 -21.48 -1.36 13.88
C ASP A 563 -20.00 -1.78 13.92
N LEU A 564 -19.13 -1.02 13.25
CA LEU A 564 -17.69 -1.28 13.20
C LEU A 564 -17.01 -1.16 14.58
N LEU A 565 -17.46 -0.24 15.46
CA LEU A 565 -16.93 -0.16 16.81
C LEU A 565 -17.22 -1.42 17.61
N ALA A 566 -18.44 -1.96 17.50
CA ALA A 566 -18.80 -3.19 18.19
C ALA A 566 -17.94 -4.37 17.72
N ASP A 567 -17.66 -4.45 16.43
CA ASP A 567 -16.77 -5.49 15.88
C ASP A 567 -15.31 -5.32 16.35
N VAL A 568 -14.79 -4.09 16.42
CA VAL A 568 -13.43 -3.84 16.96
C VAL A 568 -13.36 -4.22 18.44
N LYS A 569 -14.40 -3.91 19.24
CA LYS A 569 -14.48 -4.34 20.64
C LYS A 569 -14.52 -5.85 20.79
N LEU A 570 -15.22 -6.55 19.88
CA LEU A 570 -15.23 -8.01 19.85
C LEU A 570 -13.82 -8.56 19.54
N CYS A 571 -13.10 -7.96 18.59
CA CYS A 571 -11.70 -8.31 18.33
C CYS A 571 -10.85 -8.17 19.58
N GLN A 572 -10.95 -7.04 20.28
CA GLN A 572 -10.25 -6.78 21.53
C GLN A 572 -10.57 -7.86 22.60
N GLN A 573 -11.84 -8.19 22.82
CA GLN A 573 -12.25 -9.21 23.77
C GLN A 573 -11.68 -10.60 23.42
N ILE A 574 -11.63 -10.96 22.12
CA ILE A 574 -11.04 -12.23 21.67
C ILE A 574 -9.54 -12.25 21.99
N VAL A 575 -8.83 -11.16 21.72
CA VAL A 575 -7.38 -11.01 22.01
C VAL A 575 -7.13 -11.17 23.52
N GLU A 576 -7.86 -10.43 24.35
CA GLU A 576 -7.74 -10.46 25.82
C GLU A 576 -8.03 -11.84 26.41
N LYS A 577 -9.11 -12.50 25.93
CA LYS A 577 -9.45 -13.87 26.35
C LYS A 577 -8.34 -14.88 26.09
N ASN A 578 -7.51 -14.65 25.06
CA ASN A 578 -6.38 -15.50 24.73
C ASN A 578 -5.06 -15.02 25.37
N GLY A 579 -5.10 -14.06 26.31
CA GLY A 579 -3.93 -13.56 27.02
C GLY A 579 -3.00 -12.72 26.13
N LEU A 580 -3.54 -12.13 25.07
CA LEU A 580 -2.80 -11.29 24.12
C LEU A 580 -3.19 -9.81 24.29
N GLU A 581 -2.38 -8.91 23.72
CA GLU A 581 -2.59 -7.46 23.74
C GLU A 581 -2.80 -6.93 22.33
N MET A 582 -3.80 -6.07 22.12
CA MET A 582 -4.08 -5.43 20.84
C MET A 582 -3.57 -3.99 20.82
N LEU A 583 -2.64 -3.72 19.94
CA LEU A 583 -1.99 -2.43 19.75
C LEU A 583 -2.36 -1.84 18.38
N VAL A 584 -2.46 -0.52 18.31
CA VAL A 584 -2.79 0.21 17.06
C VAL A 584 -1.86 1.38 16.87
N LEU A 585 -1.24 1.44 15.70
CA LEU A 585 -0.53 2.61 15.19
C LEU A 585 -1.37 3.26 14.09
N ASP A 586 -1.84 4.49 14.33
CA ASP A 586 -2.49 5.29 13.29
C ASP A 586 -1.42 5.84 12.33
N GLN A 587 -1.40 5.31 11.11
CA GLN A 587 -0.50 5.72 10.02
C GLN A 587 -1.17 6.65 9.01
N THR A 588 -2.34 7.19 9.34
CA THR A 588 -3.10 8.08 8.45
C THR A 588 -2.29 9.29 8.03
N ARG A 589 -2.17 9.52 6.73
CA ARG A 589 -1.51 10.72 6.19
C ARG A 589 -2.55 11.82 5.94
N ALA A 590 -2.32 12.98 6.51
CA ALA A 590 -3.26 14.10 6.42
C ALA A 590 -3.45 14.60 4.96
N ASP A 591 -2.40 14.52 4.14
CA ASP A 591 -2.44 14.87 2.71
C ASP A 591 -3.20 13.85 1.85
N ILE A 592 -3.48 12.66 2.37
CA ILE A 592 -4.26 11.60 1.69
C ILE A 592 -5.69 11.56 2.20
N GLY A 593 -5.87 11.56 3.52
CA GLY A 593 -7.17 11.55 4.18
C GLY A 593 -7.84 10.19 4.30
N LEU A 594 -7.36 9.13 3.64
CA LEU A 594 -7.80 7.75 3.88
C LEU A 594 -7.18 7.25 5.17
N ARG A 595 -8.00 6.66 6.06
CA ARG A 595 -7.51 6.12 7.32
C ARG A 595 -6.67 4.89 7.09
N VAL A 596 -5.52 4.82 7.77
CA VAL A 596 -4.61 3.67 7.71
C VAL A 596 -4.17 3.33 9.13
N ALA A 597 -4.32 2.07 9.50
CA ALA A 597 -3.87 1.55 10.78
C ALA A 597 -2.91 0.38 10.58
N LYS A 598 -1.88 0.30 11.43
CA LYS A 598 -1.11 -0.93 11.64
C LYS A 598 -1.54 -1.51 12.97
N VAL A 599 -2.24 -2.65 12.93
CA VAL A 599 -2.61 -3.42 14.10
C VAL A 599 -1.47 -4.38 14.43
N ILE A 600 -1.11 -4.47 15.70
CA ILE A 600 -0.03 -5.33 16.18
C ILE A 600 -0.56 -6.12 17.38
N VAL A 601 -0.42 -7.43 17.34
CA VAL A 601 -0.77 -8.31 18.45
C VAL A 601 0.45 -9.17 18.74
N PRO A 602 1.30 -8.75 19.70
CA PRO A 602 2.51 -9.48 20.06
C PRO A 602 2.20 -10.94 20.37
N GLY A 603 2.98 -11.88 19.82
CA GLY A 603 2.77 -13.31 19.96
C GLY A 603 1.91 -13.97 18.86
N MET A 604 1.07 -13.25 18.12
CA MET A 604 0.44 -13.81 16.92
C MET A 604 1.49 -14.09 15.83
N ARG A 605 1.20 -15.09 15.01
CA ARG A 605 2.19 -15.63 14.06
C ARG A 605 2.11 -14.93 12.71
N HIS A 606 3.28 -14.73 12.11
CA HIS A 606 3.38 -14.40 10.70
C HIS A 606 3.20 -15.67 9.85
N MET A 607 2.69 -15.52 8.64
CA MET A 607 2.67 -16.64 7.69
C MET A 607 4.08 -16.95 7.13
N TRP A 608 5.04 -16.02 7.22
CA TRP A 608 6.44 -16.30 6.88
C TRP A 608 7.09 -17.20 7.92
N LYS A 609 8.22 -17.84 7.56
CA LYS A 609 8.88 -18.85 8.37
C LYS A 609 9.55 -18.22 9.62
N ARG A 610 8.76 -18.05 10.66
CA ARG A 610 9.11 -17.49 11.97
C ARG A 610 8.88 -18.56 13.04
N LEU A 611 9.93 -19.05 13.65
CA LEU A 611 9.91 -20.32 14.38
C LEU A 611 10.15 -20.19 15.91
N ALA A 612 9.92 -18.97 16.48
CA ALA A 612 9.99 -18.81 17.94
C ALA A 612 8.96 -19.69 18.67
N PRO A 613 9.19 -20.04 19.93
CA PRO A 613 8.20 -20.69 20.81
C PRO A 613 6.90 -19.88 20.91
N GLY A 614 5.84 -20.50 21.44
CA GLY A 614 4.51 -19.91 21.64
C GLY A 614 3.47 -20.52 20.71
N ARG A 615 2.52 -19.71 20.22
CA ARG A 615 1.31 -20.15 19.51
C ARG A 615 1.56 -21.21 18.43
N LEU A 616 2.67 -21.12 17.68
CA LEU A 616 2.98 -22.08 16.60
C LEU A 616 3.03 -23.53 17.10
N TYR A 617 3.45 -23.74 18.32
CA TYR A 617 3.62 -25.06 18.95
C TYR A 617 2.48 -25.38 19.91
N GLU A 618 1.96 -24.37 20.63
CA GLU A 618 1.02 -24.56 21.73
C GLU A 618 -0.42 -24.70 21.22
N VAL A 619 -0.83 -23.90 20.24
CA VAL A 619 -2.22 -23.89 19.75
C VAL A 619 -2.62 -25.21 19.08
N PRO A 620 -1.79 -25.87 18.24
CA PRO A 620 -2.14 -27.17 17.68
C PRO A 620 -2.43 -28.24 18.74
N VAL A 621 -1.72 -28.22 19.88
CA VAL A 621 -1.97 -29.14 21.00
C VAL A 621 -3.21 -28.71 21.78
N LYS A 622 -3.37 -27.43 22.10
CA LYS A 622 -4.55 -26.88 22.76
C LYS A 622 -5.84 -27.21 22.01
N MET A 623 -5.79 -27.19 20.69
CA MET A 623 -6.91 -27.50 19.81
C MET A 623 -7.11 -29.02 19.58
N GLY A 624 -6.24 -29.87 20.12
CA GLY A 624 -6.29 -31.31 19.92
C GLY A 624 -5.95 -31.78 18.51
N TRP A 625 -5.30 -30.91 17.70
CA TRP A 625 -4.85 -31.28 16.35
C TRP A 625 -3.57 -32.12 16.39
N LEU A 626 -2.75 -31.91 17.42
CA LEU A 626 -1.56 -32.70 17.75
C LEU A 626 -1.65 -33.15 19.20
N GLN A 627 -1.01 -34.29 19.50
CA GLN A 627 -0.92 -34.79 20.89
C GLN A 627 0.19 -34.07 21.67
N GLU A 628 1.28 -33.71 20.98
CA GLU A 628 2.44 -32.99 21.53
C GLU A 628 2.96 -31.98 20.49
N PRO A 629 3.68 -30.93 20.93
CA PRO A 629 4.25 -29.96 20.02
C PRO A 629 5.30 -30.62 19.11
N LEU A 630 5.33 -30.23 17.83
CA LEU A 630 6.43 -30.61 16.93
C LEU A 630 7.74 -29.92 17.35
N THR A 631 8.88 -30.51 17.03
CA THR A 631 10.16 -29.81 17.11
C THR A 631 10.31 -28.87 15.91
N GLN A 632 11.24 -27.92 15.97
CA GLN A 632 11.48 -26.98 14.85
C GLN A 632 11.86 -27.71 13.56
N GLU A 633 12.56 -28.84 13.65
CA GLU A 633 12.99 -29.66 12.52
C GLU A 633 11.83 -30.47 11.89
N GLN A 634 10.80 -30.76 12.67
CA GLN A 634 9.59 -31.49 12.21
C GLN A 634 8.60 -30.57 11.51
N LEU A 635 8.71 -29.25 11.69
CA LEU A 635 7.87 -28.30 11.01
C LEU A 635 8.11 -28.32 9.49
N ASN A 636 7.06 -27.96 8.72
CA ASN A 636 7.15 -27.84 7.26
C ASN A 636 8.35 -26.98 6.87
N SER A 637 9.25 -27.57 6.12
CA SER A 637 10.48 -26.91 5.67
C SER A 637 10.24 -25.85 4.60
N PHE A 638 9.16 -25.99 3.79
CA PHE A 638 8.87 -25.05 2.73
C PHE A 638 8.27 -23.75 3.30
N PRO A 639 8.91 -22.59 3.12
CA PRO A 639 8.38 -21.32 3.61
C PRO A 639 7.14 -20.92 2.84
N MET A 640 6.19 -20.26 3.51
CA MET A 640 5.04 -19.66 2.83
C MET A 640 5.55 -18.57 1.87
N TRP A 641 5.03 -18.58 0.65
CA TRP A 641 5.52 -17.78 -0.48
C TRP A 641 4.59 -16.59 -0.85
N MET A 642 3.46 -16.43 -0.17
CA MET A 642 2.50 -15.33 -0.37
C MET A 642 2.82 -14.12 0.48
#